data_4d0052e96136d9278bcb3c6a332563ef
#
_entry.id   4d0052e96136d9278bcb3c6a332563ef
#
_cell.length_a   1.000
_cell.length_b   1.000
_cell.length_c   1.000
_cell.angle_alpha   90.00
_cell.angle_beta   90.00
_cell.angle_gamma   90.00
#
_symmetry.space_group_name_H-M   'P 1'
#
loop_
_entity.id
_entity.type
_entity.pdbx_description
1 polymer ?
#
loop_
_entity_poly.entity_id
_entity_poly.type
_entity_poly.pdbx_seq_one_letter_code
_entity_poly.pdbx_strand_id
1 'polypeptide(L)'
;MQSLTCIAMATCIPAGSGTLQFRVTNCKGNGCRKIALVSDAPIARFLQKDLSWSKAVSKVPQTHRCAFSAPPLQKNQKLFKVISSCKVDGPTRCFDFSVVGSGIAGLCYALEVAKYGSVAVITKAESHECNTNYAQGGVSAVLCPSDSVESHMKDTIVAGAYLCDEESVRVCSGPIKIVNHSYNLIYVLVVCTEGPERVRELIAMGASFDHGEDGNLHLMREGGHSHHRIVHAADMTGKEIERALLKAVINNPNIFVFEHHCAIDLLTCQDGSDINCLGVDTLNTKTLEVVRFLSKVTLLASGGAGHIYPKTTNPLVATGDGIAMAHRAQAVISNMEFVQFHPTALADEGLPIKPTKLREKAFLISEAVRGDGGILYNLDMERFMPFYDERAELAPRDVVARSIDDQLKKRGEKYVLLDISHKPKEEILSHFPNISSTCLLHGLDITRHPIPVVPAAHYMCGGVQAGLQGETNVKGLYVAGEVACTGLHGANRLASNSLLEALVFARRAVQPSVDCMKSSSLDLTASNLWPRPAVPLSLESNVTDRILPMTKESRTELQAIMWNYVGIVRSTMRLETAKQKIGNLEAKWEECLFQHGWKPTMAGPEICEMRNLFCCAKLVISSALSRHESRGLHYTVDFPHLEESKRLPTIIVPSSTVNGTWSSRQLHKQPMYQDGIKLCHNTIHINR
;
A
#
# COMPACT_ATOMS: atom_id res chain seq x y z
N MET A 1 42.40 -15.53 0.86
CA MET A 1 42.70 -14.70 2.04
C MET A 1 41.40 -14.55 2.80
N GLN A 2 41.29 -15.20 3.95
CA GLN A 2 40.05 -15.28 4.74
C GLN A 2 39.75 -13.93 5.38
N SER A 3 38.57 -13.42 5.19
CA SER A 3 38.04 -12.26 5.93
C SER A 3 37.59 -12.74 7.31
N LEU A 4 38.32 -12.35 8.34
CA LEU A 4 37.92 -12.53 9.73
C LEU A 4 36.83 -11.52 10.10
N THR A 5 35.63 -11.99 10.34
CA THR A 5 34.54 -11.24 10.93
C THR A 5 34.78 -11.18 12.45
N CYS A 6 35.12 -10.00 12.97
CA CYS A 6 35.23 -9.79 14.43
C CYS A 6 33.85 -9.60 15.03
N ILE A 7 33.38 -10.57 15.80
CA ILE A 7 32.17 -10.46 16.65
C ILE A 7 32.62 -9.90 18.00
N ALA A 8 32.19 -8.69 18.34
CA ALA A 8 32.39 -8.15 19.69
C ALA A 8 31.25 -8.63 20.60
N MET A 9 31.55 -9.47 21.59
CA MET A 9 30.62 -9.81 22.67
C MET A 9 30.70 -8.74 23.77
N ALA A 10 29.56 -8.15 24.07
CA ALA A 10 29.39 -7.32 25.26
C ALA A 10 28.75 -8.18 26.37
N THR A 11 29.43 -8.25 27.51
CA THR A 11 28.86 -8.89 28.71
C THR A 11 28.31 -7.82 29.66
N CYS A 12 27.05 -7.97 30.06
CA CYS A 12 26.40 -7.14 31.07
C CYS A 12 26.63 -7.76 32.47
N ILE A 13 27.09 -6.97 33.42
CA ILE A 13 27.15 -7.33 34.84
C ILE A 13 26.20 -6.41 35.60
N PRO A 14 25.21 -6.92 36.33
CA PRO A 14 24.33 -6.07 37.13
C PRO A 14 25.04 -5.57 38.37
N ALA A 15 25.18 -4.24 38.51
CA ALA A 15 25.57 -3.60 39.76
C ALA A 15 24.30 -3.24 40.57
N GLY A 16 24.23 -3.62 41.81
CA GLY A 16 23.09 -3.48 42.70
C GLY A 16 22.80 -2.03 43.06
N SER A 17 22.26 -1.26 42.16
CA SER A 17 21.67 0.08 42.34
C SER A 17 21.06 0.63 41.03
N GLY A 18 20.54 -0.19 40.16
CA GLY A 18 19.73 0.26 39.01
C GLY A 18 20.50 1.00 37.89
N THR A 19 21.81 0.99 37.88
CA THR A 19 22.65 1.60 36.81
C THR A 19 23.38 0.52 36.05
N LEU A 20 23.20 0.45 34.73
CA LEU A 20 23.93 -0.42 33.83
C LEU A 20 25.30 0.15 33.50
N GLN A 21 26.36 -0.62 33.80
CA GLN A 21 27.72 -0.28 33.35
C GLN A 21 28.11 -1.09 32.13
N PHE A 22 28.68 -0.42 31.13
CA PHE A 22 29.16 -1.05 29.90
C PHE A 22 30.68 -1.11 29.92
N ARG A 23 31.24 -2.26 29.58
CA ARG A 23 32.70 -2.41 29.37
C ARG A 23 32.92 -2.65 27.86
N VAL A 24 33.63 -1.72 27.25
CA VAL A 24 34.07 -1.86 25.85
C VAL A 24 35.50 -2.41 25.85
N THR A 25 35.68 -3.61 25.29
CA THR A 25 37.02 -4.14 25.04
C THR A 25 37.47 -3.73 23.64
N ASN A 26 38.66 -3.07 23.59
CA ASN A 26 39.28 -2.71 22.32
C ASN A 26 39.94 -3.93 21.68
N CYS A 27 39.48 -4.33 20.50
CA CYS A 27 40.26 -5.21 19.64
C CYS A 27 41.31 -4.38 18.88
N LYS A 28 42.57 -4.75 18.98
CA LYS A 28 43.65 -4.14 18.18
C LYS A 28 43.46 -4.54 16.70
N GLY A 29 43.10 -3.56 15.88
CA GLY A 29 43.02 -3.70 14.43
C GLY A 29 41.88 -2.84 13.85
N ASN A 30 42.23 -1.73 13.22
CA ASN A 30 41.43 -0.82 12.41
C ASN A 30 40.02 -0.42 12.93
N GLY A 31 40.00 0.54 13.79
CA GLY A 31 39.08 1.69 13.88
C GLY A 31 37.57 1.51 13.90
N CYS A 32 37.00 0.32 14.04
CA CYS A 32 35.53 0.11 14.03
C CYS A 32 34.98 -0.07 15.46
N ARG A 33 34.18 0.87 15.95
CA ARG A 33 33.44 0.75 17.22
C ARG A 33 31.99 0.34 16.90
N LYS A 34 31.54 -0.82 17.35
CA LYS A 34 30.13 -1.22 17.37
C LYS A 34 29.65 -1.22 18.81
N ILE A 35 28.52 -0.59 19.06
CA ILE A 35 27.82 -0.60 20.35
C ILE A 35 26.53 -1.37 20.16
N ALA A 36 26.36 -2.45 20.90
CA ALA A 36 25.09 -3.15 21.03
C ALA A 36 24.45 -2.75 22.37
N LEU A 37 23.21 -2.29 22.31
CA LEU A 37 22.43 -1.90 23.49
C LEU A 37 21.35 -2.97 23.75
N VAL A 38 21.34 -3.47 24.96
CA VAL A 38 20.24 -4.26 25.52
C VAL A 38 19.84 -3.55 26.80
N SER A 39 18.63 -3.01 26.89
CA SER A 39 18.12 -2.34 28.08
C SER A 39 16.61 -2.47 28.21
N ASP A 40 16.11 -2.59 29.43
CA ASP A 40 14.71 -2.55 29.80
C ASP A 40 14.18 -1.12 30.01
N ALA A 41 14.87 -0.10 29.47
CA ALA A 41 14.47 1.29 29.59
C ALA A 41 13.44 1.68 28.52
N PRO A 42 12.49 2.61 28.80
CA PRO A 42 11.52 3.07 27.82
C PRO A 42 12.20 3.67 26.59
N ILE A 43 11.71 3.33 25.42
CA ILE A 43 12.23 3.71 24.10
C ILE A 43 12.45 5.23 23.97
N ALA A 44 11.61 6.05 24.58
CA ALA A 44 11.74 7.50 24.60
C ALA A 44 13.08 8.05 25.16
N ARG A 45 13.65 7.39 26.17
CA ARG A 45 14.96 7.80 26.71
C ARG A 45 16.14 7.45 25.78
N PHE A 46 15.93 6.48 24.93
CA PHE A 46 16.94 6.07 23.94
C PHE A 46 17.08 7.11 22.82
N LEU A 47 15.95 7.58 22.29
CA LEU A 47 15.93 8.59 21.21
C LEU A 47 16.54 9.93 21.65
N GLN A 48 16.29 10.36 22.89
CA GLN A 48 16.93 11.59 23.42
C GLN A 48 18.44 11.51 23.51
N LYS A 49 19.02 10.31 23.73
CA LYS A 49 20.48 10.13 23.76
C LYS A 49 21.10 10.14 22.36
N ASP A 50 20.41 9.60 21.37
CA ASP A 50 20.89 9.61 19.98
C ASP A 50 20.86 11.03 19.38
N LEU A 51 19.83 11.83 19.72
CA LEU A 51 19.78 13.25 19.34
C LEU A 51 20.92 14.08 19.93
N SER A 52 21.41 13.75 21.15
CA SER A 52 22.58 14.39 21.74
C SER A 52 23.89 14.02 21.05
N TRP A 53 23.91 12.86 20.38
CA TRP A 53 25.08 12.39 19.62
C TRP A 53 25.22 13.10 18.27
N SER A 54 24.10 13.42 17.61
CA SER A 54 24.13 14.20 16.37
C SER A 54 24.70 15.61 16.56
N LYS A 55 24.54 16.21 17.75
CA LYS A 55 25.14 17.48 18.11
C LYS A 55 26.63 17.40 18.41
N ALA A 56 27.15 16.23 18.82
CA ALA A 56 28.56 16.01 19.07
C ALA A 56 29.38 15.82 17.77
N VAL A 57 28.77 15.32 16.72
CA VAL A 57 29.42 15.15 15.40
C VAL A 57 29.58 16.48 14.66
N SER A 58 28.78 17.51 14.98
CA SER A 58 28.90 18.85 14.37
C SER A 58 30.13 19.68 14.81
N LYS A 59 30.98 19.15 15.71
CA LYS A 59 32.21 19.82 16.21
C LYS A 59 33.50 19.22 15.67
N VAL A 60 33.50 18.42 14.61
CA VAL A 60 34.70 17.99 13.91
C VAL A 60 35.13 19.08 12.93
N PRO A 61 36.38 19.54 12.94
CA PRO A 61 36.82 20.60 12.05
C PRO A 61 36.69 20.24 10.57
N GLN A 62 36.24 21.22 9.79
CA GLN A 62 36.05 21.13 8.33
C GLN A 62 37.40 21.07 7.58
N THR A 63 38.14 19.98 7.68
CA THR A 63 39.31 19.78 6.82
C THR A 63 39.32 18.34 6.30
N HIS A 64 38.39 17.95 5.50
CA HIS A 64 38.45 16.87 4.52
C HIS A 64 37.04 16.70 3.92
N ARG A 65 36.67 17.64 3.06
CA ARG A 65 35.61 17.38 2.07
C ARG A 65 36.19 16.47 1.00
N CYS A 66 36.02 15.16 1.15
CA CYS A 66 36.13 14.28 -0.01
C CYS A 66 34.96 14.62 -0.92
N ALA A 67 35.23 15.35 -1.99
CA ALA A 67 34.33 15.49 -3.11
C ALA A 67 34.24 14.12 -3.77
N PHE A 68 33.17 13.39 -3.51
CA PHE A 68 32.79 12.27 -4.36
C PHE A 68 32.24 12.86 -5.66
N SER A 69 33.14 12.99 -6.65
CA SER A 69 32.74 13.17 -8.03
C SER A 69 32.06 11.90 -8.48
N ALA A 70 30.81 12.03 -8.96
CA ALA A 70 30.13 10.93 -9.62
C ALA A 70 31.01 10.36 -10.75
N PRO A 71 31.16 9.03 -10.88
CA PRO A 71 31.92 8.47 -11.98
C PRO A 71 31.26 8.84 -13.30
N PRO A 72 32.03 9.18 -14.35
CA PRO A 72 31.49 9.61 -15.61
C PRO A 72 30.68 8.46 -16.28
N LEU A 73 29.57 8.83 -16.89
CA LEU A 73 28.56 8.01 -17.59
C LEU A 73 29.08 7.01 -18.63
N GLN A 74 30.37 7.02 -18.95
CA GLN A 74 30.96 6.16 -20.00
C GLN A 74 30.97 4.66 -19.67
N LYS A 75 30.81 4.23 -18.41
CA LYS A 75 30.77 2.80 -18.07
C LYS A 75 29.44 2.11 -18.43
N ASN A 76 28.33 2.86 -18.45
CA ASN A 76 27.01 2.28 -18.75
C ASN A 76 26.78 2.00 -20.24
N GLN A 77 27.49 2.68 -21.14
CA GLN A 77 27.38 2.39 -22.57
C GLN A 77 27.90 0.99 -22.95
N LYS A 78 28.81 0.40 -22.17
CA LYS A 78 29.27 -0.99 -22.40
C LYS A 78 28.22 -2.03 -21.99
N LEU A 79 27.46 -1.78 -20.91
CA LEU A 79 26.38 -2.66 -20.48
C LEU A 79 25.25 -2.65 -21.52
N PHE A 80 24.88 -1.48 -22.03
CA PHE A 80 23.89 -1.33 -23.12
C PHE A 80 24.28 -2.10 -24.37
N LYS A 81 25.57 -2.14 -24.75
CA LYS A 81 26.04 -2.90 -25.93
C LYS A 81 25.99 -4.42 -25.75
N VAL A 82 26.20 -4.91 -24.51
CA VAL A 82 26.16 -6.36 -24.24
C VAL A 82 24.73 -6.88 -24.29
N ILE A 83 23.76 -6.09 -23.79
CA ILE A 83 22.35 -6.49 -23.69
C ILE A 83 21.62 -6.34 -25.03
N SER A 84 22.04 -5.41 -25.92
CA SER A 84 21.48 -5.27 -27.26
C SER A 84 21.80 -6.43 -28.21
N SER A 85 22.66 -7.37 -27.81
CA SER A 85 23.01 -8.56 -28.57
C SER A 85 22.19 -9.81 -28.24
N CYS A 86 21.34 -9.76 -27.22
CA CYS A 86 20.44 -10.86 -26.88
C CYS A 86 19.29 -10.93 -27.87
N LYS A 87 19.25 -11.99 -28.69
CA LYS A 87 18.13 -12.36 -29.56
C LYS A 87 16.97 -12.91 -28.69
N VAL A 88 16.30 -12.02 -27.96
CA VAL A 88 15.00 -12.32 -27.32
C VAL A 88 13.93 -11.75 -28.25
N ASP A 89 13.02 -12.56 -28.73
CA ASP A 89 11.93 -12.10 -29.61
C ASP A 89 11.08 -11.05 -28.91
N GLY A 90 10.96 -9.86 -29.52
CA GLY A 90 10.24 -8.70 -29.02
C GLY A 90 11.09 -7.71 -28.19
N PRO A 91 10.55 -6.51 -27.86
CA PRO A 91 11.30 -5.45 -27.19
C PRO A 91 11.63 -5.81 -25.75
N THR A 92 12.92 -5.91 -25.46
CA THR A 92 13.46 -6.06 -24.10
C THR A 92 14.19 -4.77 -23.72
N ARG A 93 13.90 -4.27 -22.51
CA ARG A 93 14.53 -3.09 -21.93
C ARG A 93 15.20 -3.48 -20.62
N CYS A 94 16.41 -2.97 -20.39
CA CYS A 94 17.21 -3.30 -19.24
C CYS A 94 17.51 -2.06 -18.44
N PHE A 95 17.27 -2.15 -17.13
CA PHE A 95 17.51 -1.09 -16.17
C PHE A 95 18.19 -1.66 -14.91
N ASP A 96 18.79 -0.80 -14.12
CA ASP A 96 19.30 -1.21 -12.80
C ASP A 96 18.12 -1.42 -11.85
N PHE A 97 17.09 -0.55 -11.94
CA PHE A 97 15.88 -0.58 -11.10
C PHE A 97 14.62 -0.49 -11.98
N SER A 98 13.61 -1.29 -11.64
CA SER A 98 12.24 -1.17 -12.16
C SER A 98 11.28 -0.81 -11.05
N VAL A 99 10.39 0.15 -11.29
CA VAL A 99 9.37 0.61 -10.34
C VAL A 99 8.01 0.46 -10.99
N VAL A 100 7.14 -0.34 -10.40
CA VAL A 100 5.76 -0.55 -10.88
C VAL A 100 4.80 0.29 -10.07
N GLY A 101 4.35 1.38 -10.66
CA GLY A 101 3.46 2.39 -10.05
C GLY A 101 4.12 3.76 -9.95
N SER A 102 3.34 4.79 -10.27
CA SER A 102 3.77 6.20 -10.33
C SER A 102 3.19 7.07 -9.22
N GLY A 103 2.64 6.48 -8.14
CA GLY A 103 2.23 7.23 -6.96
C GLY A 103 3.42 7.63 -6.08
N ILE A 104 3.13 8.31 -4.98
CA ILE A 104 4.13 8.89 -4.04
C ILE A 104 5.26 7.91 -3.68
N ALA A 105 4.97 6.64 -3.38
CA ALA A 105 5.99 5.66 -3.02
C ALA A 105 6.95 5.38 -4.20
N GLY A 106 6.39 5.13 -5.39
CA GLY A 106 7.17 4.82 -6.58
C GLY A 106 8.06 5.99 -7.03
N LEU A 107 7.51 7.21 -7.05
CA LEU A 107 8.24 8.40 -7.49
C LEU A 107 9.35 8.80 -6.49
N CYS A 108 9.07 8.76 -5.18
CA CYS A 108 10.09 9.04 -4.16
C CYS A 108 11.25 8.04 -4.21
N TYR A 109 10.94 6.74 -4.32
CA TYR A 109 11.97 5.72 -4.48
C TYR A 109 12.78 5.92 -5.77
N ALA A 110 12.10 6.16 -6.91
CA ALA A 110 12.77 6.36 -8.19
C ALA A 110 13.75 7.53 -8.16
N LEU A 111 13.39 8.67 -7.56
CA LEU A 111 14.27 9.83 -7.41
C LEU A 111 15.53 9.51 -6.60
N GLU A 112 15.41 8.69 -5.58
CA GLU A 112 16.53 8.34 -4.72
C GLU A 112 17.46 7.30 -5.39
N VAL A 113 16.93 6.22 -5.96
CA VAL A 113 17.77 5.18 -6.60
C VAL A 113 18.38 5.64 -7.93
N ALA A 114 17.80 6.66 -8.57
CA ALA A 114 18.36 7.29 -9.76
C ALA A 114 19.76 7.91 -9.56
N LYS A 115 20.14 8.15 -8.31
CA LYS A 115 21.51 8.57 -7.93
C LYS A 115 22.54 7.45 -8.14
N TYR A 116 22.10 6.21 -8.28
CA TYR A 116 22.96 5.01 -8.32
C TYR A 116 22.86 4.23 -9.63
N GLY A 117 21.83 4.44 -10.42
CA GLY A 117 21.63 3.71 -11.68
C GLY A 117 20.44 4.20 -12.50
N SER A 118 20.17 3.51 -13.59
CA SER A 118 19.04 3.76 -14.47
C SER A 118 17.73 3.19 -13.86
N VAL A 119 16.63 3.95 -13.99
CA VAL A 119 15.34 3.60 -13.41
C VAL A 119 14.25 3.60 -14.47
N ALA A 120 13.48 2.51 -14.55
CA ALA A 120 12.22 2.46 -15.28
C ALA A 120 11.05 2.65 -14.31
N VAL A 121 10.25 3.70 -14.49
CA VAL A 121 8.95 3.87 -13.82
C VAL A 121 7.86 3.42 -14.78
N ILE A 122 7.11 2.40 -14.41
CA ILE A 122 6.13 1.70 -15.25
C ILE A 122 4.74 1.95 -14.67
N THR A 123 3.85 2.56 -15.46
CA THR A 123 2.48 2.84 -15.05
C THR A 123 1.49 2.48 -16.14
N LYS A 124 0.32 1.93 -15.76
CA LYS A 124 -0.66 1.41 -16.73
C LYS A 124 -1.57 2.46 -17.36
N ALA A 125 -1.59 3.66 -16.81
CA ALA A 125 -2.27 4.84 -17.36
C ALA A 125 -1.28 6.01 -17.45
N GLU A 126 -1.78 7.24 -17.52
CA GLU A 126 -1.00 8.47 -17.37
C GLU A 126 -0.31 8.47 -15.99
N SER A 127 0.86 9.08 -15.91
CA SER A 127 1.70 9.04 -14.70
C SER A 127 1.06 9.65 -13.45
N HIS A 128 0.13 10.59 -13.63
CA HIS A 128 -0.61 11.20 -12.52
C HIS A 128 -1.85 10.41 -12.10
N GLU A 129 -2.28 9.37 -12.85
CA GLU A 129 -3.49 8.60 -12.55
C GLU A 129 -3.18 7.54 -11.48
N CYS A 130 -3.21 7.95 -10.22
CA CYS A 130 -2.90 7.14 -9.06
C CYS A 130 -3.70 7.58 -7.81
N ASN A 131 -3.75 6.75 -6.77
CA ASN A 131 -4.44 7.10 -5.51
C ASN A 131 -3.88 8.38 -4.87
N THR A 132 -2.59 8.65 -5.00
CA THR A 132 -1.94 9.85 -4.46
C THR A 132 -2.59 11.12 -4.99
N ASN A 133 -2.81 11.23 -6.30
CA ASN A 133 -3.40 12.40 -6.94
C ASN A 133 -4.82 12.75 -6.42
N TYR A 134 -5.51 11.78 -5.85
CA TYR A 134 -6.88 11.93 -5.33
C TYR A 134 -6.96 12.00 -3.81
N ALA A 135 -5.84 11.98 -3.11
CA ALA A 135 -5.79 12.13 -1.66
C ALA A 135 -6.12 13.58 -1.27
N GLN A 136 -7.26 13.77 -0.61
CA GLN A 136 -7.78 15.09 -0.23
C GLN A 136 -7.29 15.57 1.14
N GLY A 137 -7.11 14.64 2.11
CA GLY A 137 -6.66 14.96 3.46
C GLY A 137 -5.24 15.49 3.50
N GLY A 138 -4.33 14.83 4.20
CA GLY A 138 -2.97 15.30 4.29
C GLY A 138 -1.94 14.22 4.59
N VAL A 139 -0.80 14.65 5.09
CA VAL A 139 0.28 13.79 5.58
C VAL A 139 0.44 14.05 7.08
N SER A 140 0.27 13.02 7.90
CA SER A 140 0.48 13.13 9.34
C SER A 140 1.97 13.19 9.67
N ALA A 141 2.42 14.24 10.35
CA ALA A 141 3.81 14.34 10.79
C ALA A 141 3.94 15.21 12.06
N VAL A 142 4.81 14.80 12.96
CA VAL A 142 5.09 15.53 14.21
C VAL A 142 6.00 16.72 13.89
N LEU A 143 5.40 17.86 13.58
CA LEU A 143 6.09 19.10 13.21
C LEU A 143 5.83 20.25 14.19
N CYS A 144 4.80 20.13 15.04
CA CYS A 144 4.48 21.12 16.06
C CYS A 144 5.16 20.78 17.39
N PRO A 145 5.71 21.77 18.13
CA PRO A 145 6.32 21.55 19.46
C PRO A 145 5.36 20.99 20.54
N SER A 146 4.05 21.17 20.36
CA SER A 146 3.01 20.65 21.28
C SER A 146 2.68 19.17 21.03
N ASP A 147 3.15 18.57 19.94
CA ASP A 147 2.95 17.17 19.59
C ASP A 147 4.21 16.33 19.86
N SER A 148 4.09 15.01 19.90
CA SER A 148 5.21 14.10 20.10
C SER A 148 5.09 12.83 19.26
N VAL A 149 6.23 12.18 19.04
CA VAL A 149 6.30 10.87 18.35
C VAL A 149 5.48 9.83 19.13
N GLU A 150 5.56 9.85 20.48
CA GLU A 150 4.83 8.94 21.36
C GLU A 150 3.31 9.13 21.22
N SER A 151 2.85 10.39 21.11
CA SER A 151 1.45 10.69 20.89
C SER A 151 0.97 10.17 19.53
N HIS A 152 1.73 10.39 18.46
CA HIS A 152 1.41 9.88 17.13
C HIS A 152 1.43 8.35 17.08
N MET A 153 2.39 7.71 17.75
CA MET A 153 2.44 6.25 17.91
C MET A 153 1.19 5.73 18.60
N LYS A 154 0.81 6.34 19.73
CA LYS A 154 -0.38 5.93 20.50
C LYS A 154 -1.65 6.02 19.64
N ASP A 155 -1.85 7.13 18.94
CA ASP A 155 -3.00 7.30 18.05
C ASP A 155 -3.02 6.22 16.94
N THR A 156 -1.85 5.92 16.36
CA THR A 156 -1.70 4.89 15.32
C THR A 156 -2.03 3.49 15.85
N ILE A 157 -1.53 3.13 17.04
CA ILE A 157 -1.77 1.82 17.69
C ILE A 157 -3.24 1.66 18.05
N VAL A 158 -3.85 2.69 18.63
CA VAL A 158 -5.28 2.69 18.99
C VAL A 158 -6.16 2.56 17.74
N ALA A 159 -5.87 3.34 16.70
CA ALA A 159 -6.60 3.25 15.43
C ALA A 159 -6.45 1.87 14.79
N GLY A 160 -5.26 1.28 14.85
CA GLY A 160 -4.95 -0.07 14.34
C GLY A 160 -5.54 -1.21 15.18
N ALA A 161 -6.41 -0.91 16.15
CA ALA A 161 -7.05 -1.85 17.06
C ALA A 161 -6.04 -2.79 17.75
N TYR A 162 -4.90 -2.21 18.13
CA TYR A 162 -3.78 -2.86 18.83
C TYR A 162 -3.15 -4.05 18.09
N LEU A 163 -3.46 -4.26 16.82
CA LEU A 163 -2.83 -5.34 16.05
C LEU A 163 -1.34 -5.05 15.77
N CYS A 164 -0.88 -3.82 16.01
CA CYS A 164 0.51 -3.38 15.97
C CYS A 164 1.19 -3.33 17.36
N ASP A 165 0.61 -3.87 18.44
CA ASP A 165 1.13 -3.78 19.81
C ASP A 165 1.94 -5.02 20.26
N GLU A 166 2.90 -4.79 21.18
CA GLU A 166 3.96 -5.72 21.62
C GLU A 166 3.53 -6.73 22.73
N GLU A 167 2.51 -6.44 23.54
CA GLU A 167 2.24 -7.18 24.78
C GLU A 167 1.72 -8.61 24.56
N SER A 168 1.17 -8.90 23.39
CA SER A 168 0.69 -10.25 23.00
C SER A 168 1.80 -11.30 22.85
N VAL A 169 3.07 -10.89 22.84
CA VAL A 169 4.23 -11.73 22.54
C VAL A 169 4.69 -12.59 23.72
N ARG A 170 4.38 -12.16 24.94
CA ARG A 170 4.83 -12.86 26.17
C ARG A 170 4.20 -14.23 26.39
N VAL A 171 3.08 -14.55 25.76
CA VAL A 171 2.29 -15.75 26.04
C VAL A 171 2.55 -16.91 25.07
N CYS A 172 3.16 -16.70 23.91
CA CYS A 172 3.46 -17.75 22.93
C CYS A 172 4.95 -18.06 22.87
N SER A 173 5.43 -18.87 23.78
CA SER A 173 6.81 -19.33 23.90
C SER A 173 7.30 -20.17 22.73
N GLY A 174 8.15 -19.58 21.89
CA GLY A 174 8.95 -20.24 20.87
C GLY A 174 9.85 -19.23 20.16
N PRO A 175 11.13 -19.53 19.91
CA PRO A 175 12.13 -18.52 19.49
C PRO A 175 11.86 -17.85 18.13
N ILE A 176 11.05 -18.45 17.27
CA ILE A 176 10.75 -17.91 15.93
C ILE A 176 9.51 -16.98 15.94
N LYS A 177 8.59 -17.16 16.89
CA LYS A 177 7.35 -16.35 16.97
C LYS A 177 7.55 -15.00 17.67
N ILE A 178 8.55 -14.88 18.55
CA ILE A 178 8.88 -13.65 19.28
C ILE A 178 9.31 -12.54 18.31
N VAL A 179 9.95 -12.89 17.22
CA VAL A 179 10.51 -11.96 16.24
C VAL A 179 9.43 -11.14 15.52
N ASN A 180 8.27 -11.74 15.20
CA ASN A 180 7.29 -11.09 14.33
C ASN A 180 6.43 -10.00 15.00
N HIS A 181 6.21 -10.04 16.32
CA HIS A 181 5.33 -9.09 17.02
C HIS A 181 6.07 -7.83 17.49
N SER A 182 7.31 -7.98 17.92
CA SER A 182 8.18 -6.83 18.19
C SER A 182 8.41 -5.96 16.94
N TYR A 183 8.29 -6.55 15.76
CA TYR A 183 8.44 -5.82 14.50
C TYR A 183 7.33 -4.79 14.26
N ASN A 184 6.06 -5.07 14.57
CA ASN A 184 4.96 -4.15 14.26
C ASN A 184 5.08 -2.83 15.03
N LEU A 185 5.49 -2.86 16.30
CA LEU A 185 5.75 -1.64 17.07
C LEU A 185 6.95 -0.85 16.52
N ILE A 186 7.96 -1.55 16.02
CA ILE A 186 9.12 -0.94 15.38
C ILE A 186 8.69 -0.20 14.11
N TYR A 187 7.77 -0.75 13.32
CA TYR A 187 7.24 -0.07 12.13
C TYR A 187 6.52 1.24 12.46
N VAL A 188 5.69 1.25 13.50
CA VAL A 188 5.01 2.47 13.97
C VAL A 188 6.02 3.51 14.43
N LEU A 189 7.00 3.10 15.24
CA LEU A 189 8.08 3.98 15.72
C LEU A 189 8.86 4.58 14.56
N VAL A 190 9.26 3.77 13.59
CA VAL A 190 10.03 4.19 12.41
C VAL A 190 9.26 5.24 11.63
N VAL A 191 8.00 4.99 11.30
CA VAL A 191 7.19 5.93 10.50
C VAL A 191 6.96 7.23 11.23
N CYS A 192 6.59 7.19 12.52
CA CYS A 192 6.35 8.41 13.31
C CYS A 192 7.62 9.23 13.55
N THR A 193 8.80 8.57 13.61
CA THR A 193 10.09 9.23 13.85
C THR A 193 10.69 9.81 12.57
N GLU A 194 10.68 9.06 11.49
CA GLU A 194 11.32 9.47 10.22
C GLU A 194 10.40 10.37 9.39
N GLY A 195 9.09 10.30 9.62
CA GLY A 195 8.07 11.00 8.85
C GLY A 195 8.27 12.51 8.72
N PRO A 196 8.56 13.25 9.80
CA PRO A 196 8.80 14.70 9.73
C PRO A 196 9.87 15.10 8.74
N GLU A 197 10.95 14.34 8.65
CA GLU A 197 12.03 14.61 7.69
C GLU A 197 11.57 14.35 6.24
N ARG A 198 10.77 13.30 6.02
CA ARG A 198 10.21 13.01 4.69
C ARG A 198 9.31 14.14 4.18
N VAL A 199 8.52 14.75 5.08
CA VAL A 199 7.70 15.93 4.72
C VAL A 199 8.59 17.14 4.35
N ARG A 200 9.67 17.38 5.11
CA ARG A 200 10.63 18.44 4.76
C ARG A 200 11.30 18.20 3.41
N GLU A 201 11.60 16.95 3.06
CA GLU A 201 12.12 16.60 1.72
C GLU A 201 11.11 16.91 0.61
N LEU A 202 9.80 16.66 0.81
CA LEU A 202 8.76 17.05 -0.16
C LEU A 202 8.74 18.56 -0.36
N ILE A 203 8.82 19.34 0.72
CA ILE A 203 8.88 20.81 0.65
C ILE A 203 10.12 21.26 -0.12
N ALA A 204 11.27 20.65 0.16
CA ALA A 204 12.52 20.94 -0.54
C ALA A 204 12.48 20.59 -2.04
N MET A 205 11.67 19.58 -2.43
CA MET A 205 11.38 19.23 -3.83
C MET A 205 10.37 20.17 -4.48
N GLY A 206 9.79 21.13 -3.73
CA GLY A 206 8.89 22.16 -4.24
C GLY A 206 7.40 21.83 -4.10
N ALA A 207 7.03 20.96 -3.16
CA ALA A 207 5.65 20.81 -2.73
C ALA A 207 5.26 22.05 -1.85
N SER A 208 4.12 22.66 -2.15
CA SER A 208 3.60 23.81 -1.44
C SER A 208 2.43 23.40 -0.58
N PHE A 209 2.58 23.54 0.74
CA PHE A 209 1.54 23.27 1.72
C PHE A 209 1.02 24.58 2.33
N ASP A 210 -0.13 24.53 2.96
CA ASP A 210 -0.77 25.70 3.55
C ASP A 210 0.00 26.21 4.78
N HIS A 211 0.02 27.53 4.94
CA HIS A 211 0.68 28.23 6.05
C HIS A 211 -0.33 29.08 6.81
N GLY A 212 -0.14 29.19 8.11
CA GLY A 212 -0.87 30.11 8.95
C GLY A 212 -0.40 31.57 8.78
N GLU A 213 -1.09 32.48 9.41
CA GLU A 213 -0.73 33.93 9.42
C GLU A 213 0.66 34.19 10.03
N ASP A 214 1.12 33.29 10.86
CA ASP A 214 2.46 33.30 11.49
C ASP A 214 3.60 32.82 10.56
N GLY A 215 3.26 32.40 9.35
CA GLY A 215 4.20 31.86 8.36
C GLY A 215 4.64 30.41 8.62
N ASN A 216 4.15 29.76 9.67
CA ASN A 216 4.36 28.35 9.92
C ASN A 216 3.37 27.49 9.12
N LEU A 217 3.66 26.19 8.97
CA LEU A 217 2.72 25.26 8.37
C LEU A 217 1.39 25.27 9.13
N HIS A 218 0.29 25.43 8.40
CA HIS A 218 -1.04 25.21 8.96
C HIS A 218 -1.28 23.70 9.11
N LEU A 219 -1.58 23.26 10.34
CA LEU A 219 -1.78 21.85 10.64
C LEU A 219 -3.23 21.58 11.02
N MET A 220 -3.87 20.63 10.33
CA MET A 220 -5.23 20.18 10.65
C MET A 220 -5.23 18.97 11.60
N ARG A 221 -6.40 18.66 12.14
CA ARG A 221 -6.66 17.45 12.92
C ARG A 221 -7.76 16.62 12.25
N GLU A 222 -7.51 15.33 12.08
CA GLU A 222 -8.49 14.37 11.57
C GLU A 222 -8.92 13.37 12.65
N GLY A 223 -9.96 12.60 12.38
CA GLY A 223 -10.49 11.60 13.33
C GLY A 223 -9.42 10.59 13.76
N GLY A 224 -9.41 10.26 15.05
CA GLY A 224 -8.41 9.38 15.65
C GLY A 224 -7.10 10.06 16.06
N HIS A 225 -6.82 11.28 15.61
CA HIS A 225 -5.66 12.04 16.05
C HIS A 225 -5.92 12.85 17.32
N SER A 226 -4.99 12.81 18.27
CA SER A 226 -5.04 13.60 19.51
C SER A 226 -4.51 15.03 19.33
N HIS A 227 -3.68 15.29 18.28
CA HIS A 227 -3.05 16.58 18.01
C HIS A 227 -3.26 17.04 16.56
N HIS A 228 -3.10 18.35 16.34
CA HIS A 228 -3.00 18.93 15.00
C HIS A 228 -1.63 18.57 14.40
N ARG A 229 -1.58 17.64 13.45
CA ARG A 229 -0.34 17.17 12.83
C ARG A 229 -0.46 16.90 11.34
N ILE A 230 -1.60 17.21 10.74
CA ILE A 230 -1.85 16.92 9.34
C ILE A 230 -1.41 18.10 8.49
N VAL A 231 -0.33 17.90 7.73
CA VAL A 231 0.16 18.84 6.71
C VAL A 231 -0.71 18.69 5.47
N HIS A 232 -1.20 19.77 4.92
CA HIS A 232 -2.16 19.77 3.82
C HIS A 232 -1.97 20.90 2.82
N ALA A 233 -2.59 20.78 1.65
CA ALA A 233 -2.76 21.82 0.64
C ALA A 233 -4.25 21.86 0.30
N ALA A 234 -5.01 22.68 1.05
CA ALA A 234 -6.47 22.68 1.09
C ALA A 234 -7.03 21.23 1.12
N ASP A 235 -7.99 20.91 0.24
CA ASP A 235 -8.54 19.56 0.06
C ASP A 235 -7.99 18.86 -1.20
N MET A 236 -6.71 19.16 -1.57
CA MET A 236 -6.04 18.59 -2.75
C MET A 236 -4.57 18.22 -2.48
N THR A 237 -4.24 17.84 -1.25
CA THR A 237 -2.86 17.60 -0.81
C THR A 237 -2.11 16.62 -1.69
N GLY A 238 -2.74 15.51 -2.04
CA GLY A 238 -2.12 14.49 -2.88
C GLY A 238 -1.79 14.98 -4.29
N LYS A 239 -2.65 15.82 -4.87
CA LYS A 239 -2.41 16.44 -6.19
C LYS A 239 -1.18 17.34 -6.18
N GLU A 240 -0.99 18.10 -5.11
CA GLU A 240 0.18 18.97 -4.96
C GLU A 240 1.47 18.16 -4.80
N ILE A 241 1.43 17.10 -3.99
CA ILE A 241 2.57 16.18 -3.83
C ILE A 241 2.92 15.53 -5.17
N GLU A 242 1.93 15.00 -5.88
CA GLU A 242 2.11 14.34 -7.17
C GLU A 242 2.71 15.30 -8.21
N ARG A 243 2.21 16.54 -8.26
CA ARG A 243 2.75 17.59 -9.12
C ARG A 243 4.24 17.85 -8.88
N ALA A 244 4.64 17.97 -7.62
CA ALA A 244 6.03 18.25 -7.24
C ALA A 244 6.95 17.07 -7.60
N LEU A 245 6.53 15.84 -7.28
CA LEU A 245 7.30 14.62 -7.55
C LEU A 245 7.44 14.36 -9.05
N LEU A 246 6.36 14.45 -9.84
CA LEU A 246 6.41 14.26 -11.30
C LEU A 246 7.32 15.28 -11.96
N LYS A 247 7.27 16.56 -11.52
CA LYS A 247 8.20 17.58 -12.00
C LYS A 247 9.66 17.20 -11.74
N ALA A 248 9.97 16.69 -10.57
CA ALA A 248 11.33 16.24 -10.23
C ALA A 248 11.76 15.01 -11.05
N VAL A 249 10.86 14.04 -11.23
CA VAL A 249 11.10 12.82 -12.02
C VAL A 249 11.36 13.14 -13.49
N ILE A 250 10.52 13.96 -14.12
CA ILE A 250 10.65 14.33 -15.54
C ILE A 250 11.98 15.05 -15.82
N ASN A 251 12.46 15.81 -14.85
CA ASN A 251 13.73 16.53 -14.98
C ASN A 251 14.98 15.67 -14.65
N ASN A 252 14.81 14.41 -14.24
CA ASN A 252 15.94 13.53 -13.89
C ASN A 252 16.37 12.67 -15.10
N PRO A 253 17.61 12.82 -15.61
CA PRO A 253 18.06 12.12 -16.81
C PRO A 253 18.23 10.60 -16.65
N ASN A 254 18.22 10.09 -15.42
CA ASN A 254 18.38 8.65 -15.12
C ASN A 254 17.03 7.94 -14.94
N ILE A 255 15.89 8.67 -15.01
CA ILE A 255 14.55 8.12 -14.83
C ILE A 255 13.81 8.13 -16.17
N PHE A 256 13.26 6.98 -16.53
CA PHE A 256 12.47 6.78 -17.73
C PHE A 256 11.06 6.36 -17.35
N VAL A 257 10.06 7.17 -17.72
CA VAL A 257 8.65 6.90 -17.40
C VAL A 257 8.00 6.21 -18.60
N PHE A 258 7.36 5.08 -18.34
CA PHE A 258 6.64 4.26 -19.31
C PHE A 258 5.15 4.26 -18.95
N GLU A 259 4.42 5.20 -19.54
CA GLU A 259 2.97 5.29 -19.40
C GLU A 259 2.27 4.25 -20.28
N HIS A 260 1.05 3.88 -19.91
CA HIS A 260 0.22 2.90 -20.63
C HIS A 260 0.86 1.51 -20.74
N HIS A 261 1.67 1.14 -19.75
CA HIS A 261 2.27 -0.18 -19.63
C HIS A 261 1.63 -0.94 -18.45
N CYS A 262 0.66 -1.80 -18.75
CA CYS A 262 0.03 -2.66 -17.77
C CYS A 262 0.97 -3.82 -17.41
N ALA A 263 1.38 -3.90 -16.14
CA ALA A 263 2.20 -5.01 -15.67
C ALA A 263 1.40 -6.32 -15.72
N ILE A 264 1.95 -7.36 -16.34
CA ILE A 264 1.32 -8.67 -16.52
C ILE A 264 1.70 -9.60 -15.39
N ASP A 265 3.01 -9.88 -15.26
CA ASP A 265 3.57 -10.74 -14.22
C ASP A 265 5.04 -10.40 -13.94
N LEU A 266 5.49 -10.70 -12.71
CA LEU A 266 6.90 -10.61 -12.35
C LEU A 266 7.69 -11.74 -13.02
N LEU A 267 8.87 -11.44 -13.46
CA LEU A 267 9.83 -12.41 -13.97
C LEU A 267 10.63 -12.96 -12.79
N THR A 268 10.48 -14.25 -12.51
CA THR A 268 11.16 -14.89 -11.41
C THR A 268 11.99 -16.09 -11.87
N CYS A 269 13.09 -16.36 -11.18
CA CYS A 269 13.83 -17.61 -11.31
C CYS A 269 14.08 -18.22 -9.93
N GLN A 270 14.10 -19.55 -9.89
CA GLN A 270 14.41 -20.28 -8.66
C GLN A 270 15.91 -20.59 -8.64
N ASP A 271 16.55 -20.32 -7.50
CA ASP A 271 17.93 -20.63 -7.22
C ASP A 271 18.01 -21.35 -5.88
N GLY A 272 18.11 -22.67 -5.91
CA GLY A 272 17.98 -23.52 -4.72
C GLY A 272 16.60 -23.37 -4.08
N SER A 273 16.58 -22.92 -2.82
CA SER A 273 15.34 -22.60 -2.08
C SER A 273 14.83 -21.18 -2.33
N ASP A 274 15.65 -20.33 -2.96
CA ASP A 274 15.38 -18.91 -3.08
C ASP A 274 14.69 -18.59 -4.41
N ILE A 275 13.79 -17.61 -4.37
CA ILE A 275 13.14 -17.06 -5.55
C ILE A 275 13.72 -15.68 -5.79
N ASN A 276 14.24 -15.43 -6.98
CA ASN A 276 14.79 -14.15 -7.40
C ASN A 276 13.86 -13.47 -8.39
N CYS A 277 13.60 -12.17 -8.22
CA CYS A 277 12.90 -11.34 -9.19
C CYS A 277 13.91 -10.74 -10.17
N LEU A 278 13.63 -10.87 -11.46
CA LEU A 278 14.48 -10.42 -12.56
C LEU A 278 13.86 -9.27 -13.35
N GLY A 279 12.69 -8.80 -12.94
CA GLY A 279 11.96 -7.74 -13.62
C GLY A 279 10.49 -8.05 -13.81
N VAL A 280 9.87 -7.48 -14.85
CA VAL A 280 8.44 -7.57 -15.12
C VAL A 280 8.13 -7.58 -16.62
N ASP A 281 7.18 -8.42 -17.02
CA ASP A 281 6.55 -8.32 -18.35
C ASP A 281 5.37 -7.34 -18.28
N THR A 282 5.29 -6.47 -19.28
CA THR A 282 4.24 -5.45 -19.39
C THR A 282 3.58 -5.49 -20.74
N LEU A 283 2.31 -5.08 -20.79
CA LEU A 283 1.58 -4.85 -22.03
C LEU A 283 1.41 -3.34 -22.24
N ASN A 284 1.94 -2.83 -23.34
CA ASN A 284 1.60 -1.48 -23.77
C ASN A 284 0.15 -1.46 -24.26
N THR A 285 -0.73 -0.77 -23.55
CA THR A 285 -2.18 -0.78 -23.82
C THR A 285 -2.58 0.01 -25.08
N LYS A 286 -1.69 0.86 -25.60
CA LYS A 286 -1.91 1.63 -26.83
C LYS A 286 -1.44 0.88 -28.09
N THR A 287 -0.27 0.23 -28.00
CA THR A 287 0.31 -0.49 -29.14
C THR A 287 -0.01 -1.98 -29.13
N LEU A 288 -0.52 -2.50 -28.00
CA LEU A 288 -0.75 -3.93 -27.76
C LEU A 288 0.53 -4.78 -27.91
N GLU A 289 1.66 -4.21 -27.55
CA GLU A 289 2.95 -4.88 -27.59
C GLU A 289 3.40 -5.29 -26.20
N VAL A 290 3.86 -6.51 -26.02
CA VAL A 290 4.45 -6.97 -24.76
C VAL A 290 5.90 -6.52 -24.69
N VAL A 291 6.21 -5.69 -23.71
CA VAL A 291 7.55 -5.18 -23.41
C VAL A 291 8.07 -5.84 -22.15
N ARG A 292 9.24 -6.47 -22.24
CA ARG A 292 9.93 -7.07 -21.10
C ARG A 292 10.89 -6.08 -20.47
N PHE A 293 10.73 -5.78 -19.20
CA PHE A 293 11.68 -4.99 -18.42
C PHE A 293 12.51 -5.93 -17.54
N LEU A 294 13.80 -6.00 -17.81
CA LEU A 294 14.76 -6.73 -16.98
C LEU A 294 15.43 -5.74 -16.02
N SER A 295 15.52 -6.11 -14.76
CA SER A 295 16.16 -5.30 -13.74
C SER A 295 16.72 -6.16 -12.62
N LYS A 296 17.79 -5.68 -11.96
CA LYS A 296 18.37 -6.34 -10.79
C LYS A 296 17.51 -6.19 -9.54
N VAL A 297 16.73 -5.12 -9.49
CA VAL A 297 15.81 -4.79 -8.41
C VAL A 297 14.49 -4.30 -8.99
N THR A 298 13.39 -4.82 -8.45
CA THR A 298 12.03 -4.37 -8.78
C THR A 298 11.34 -3.90 -7.51
N LEU A 299 10.79 -2.67 -7.54
CA LEU A 299 9.89 -2.16 -6.51
C LEU A 299 8.44 -2.22 -7.00
N LEU A 300 7.55 -2.84 -6.23
CA LEU A 300 6.11 -2.69 -6.40
C LEU A 300 5.61 -1.50 -5.56
N ALA A 301 4.95 -0.56 -6.23
CA ALA A 301 4.31 0.62 -5.65
C ALA A 301 2.95 0.89 -6.31
N SER A 302 2.24 -0.20 -6.66
CA SER A 302 1.07 -0.20 -7.56
C SER A 302 -0.26 0.12 -6.88
N GLY A 303 -0.25 0.47 -5.58
CA GLY A 303 -1.47 0.74 -4.82
C GLY A 303 -2.27 -0.51 -4.48
N GLY A 304 -3.52 -0.29 -4.03
CA GLY A 304 -4.43 -1.34 -3.55
C GLY A 304 -5.37 -1.87 -4.62
N ALA A 305 -6.45 -2.54 -4.18
CA ALA A 305 -7.44 -3.23 -5.01
C ALA A 305 -8.86 -2.72 -4.77
N GLY A 306 -9.08 -1.42 -4.65
CA GLY A 306 -10.41 -0.85 -4.34
C GLY A 306 -11.50 -1.25 -5.34
N HIS A 307 -11.13 -1.52 -6.58
CA HIS A 307 -12.06 -1.93 -7.65
C HIS A 307 -12.54 -3.39 -7.58
N ILE A 308 -12.22 -4.13 -6.51
CA ILE A 308 -12.99 -5.33 -6.17
C ILE A 308 -14.40 -4.99 -5.64
N TYR A 309 -14.67 -3.71 -5.32
CA TYR A 309 -15.98 -3.19 -4.90
C TYR A 309 -16.55 -2.21 -5.93
N PRO A 310 -17.89 -2.15 -6.09
CA PRO A 310 -18.54 -1.27 -7.07
C PRO A 310 -18.54 0.20 -6.65
N LYS A 311 -18.51 0.47 -5.32
CA LYS A 311 -18.40 1.81 -4.76
C LYS A 311 -17.02 1.96 -4.11
N THR A 312 -16.13 2.69 -4.78
CA THR A 312 -14.77 2.98 -4.29
C THR A 312 -14.38 4.41 -4.63
N THR A 313 -13.56 5.02 -3.75
CA THR A 313 -12.97 6.33 -3.99
C THR A 313 -11.69 6.25 -4.83
N ASN A 314 -11.21 5.04 -5.11
CA ASN A 314 -9.99 4.81 -5.87
C ASN A 314 -10.18 5.02 -7.38
N PRO A 315 -9.16 5.48 -8.13
CA PRO A 315 -9.20 5.53 -9.58
C PRO A 315 -9.29 4.13 -10.21
N LEU A 316 -9.72 4.07 -11.47
CA LEU A 316 -9.94 2.81 -12.20
C LEU A 316 -8.72 1.88 -12.22
N VAL A 317 -7.53 2.46 -12.12
CA VAL A 317 -6.26 1.73 -12.11
C VAL A 317 -6.03 0.86 -10.86
N ALA A 318 -6.82 1.05 -9.77
CA ALA A 318 -6.65 0.34 -8.49
C ALA A 318 -7.27 -1.06 -8.52
N THR A 319 -6.71 -1.97 -9.31
CA THR A 319 -7.19 -3.35 -9.54
C THR A 319 -6.36 -4.42 -8.83
N GLY A 320 -5.44 -4.03 -7.94
CA GLY A 320 -4.65 -4.96 -7.12
C GLY A 320 -3.53 -5.68 -7.87
N ASP A 321 -3.03 -5.09 -8.94
CA ASP A 321 -2.08 -5.75 -9.85
C ASP A 321 -0.81 -6.22 -9.13
N GLY A 322 -0.20 -5.35 -8.32
CA GLY A 322 1.02 -5.71 -7.58
C GLY A 322 0.79 -6.79 -6.54
N ILE A 323 -0.34 -6.78 -5.82
CA ILE A 323 -0.69 -7.82 -4.84
C ILE A 323 -0.84 -9.16 -5.55
N ALA A 324 -1.59 -9.19 -6.65
CA ALA A 324 -1.84 -10.41 -7.42
C ALA A 324 -0.57 -10.96 -8.08
N MET A 325 0.27 -10.09 -8.67
CA MET A 325 1.55 -10.48 -9.24
C MET A 325 2.52 -11.03 -8.18
N ALA A 326 2.62 -10.36 -7.03
CA ALA A 326 3.45 -10.80 -5.92
C ALA A 326 2.99 -12.16 -5.38
N HIS A 327 1.67 -12.37 -5.22
CA HIS A 327 1.12 -13.66 -4.82
C HIS A 327 1.47 -14.78 -5.82
N ARG A 328 1.35 -14.52 -7.12
CA ARG A 328 1.76 -15.50 -8.15
C ARG A 328 3.28 -15.75 -8.19
N ALA A 329 4.07 -14.72 -7.82
CA ALA A 329 5.52 -14.84 -7.64
C ALA A 329 5.93 -15.49 -6.31
N GLN A 330 4.97 -16.01 -5.54
CA GLN A 330 5.17 -16.66 -4.25
C GLN A 330 5.65 -15.71 -3.14
N ALA A 331 5.36 -14.45 -3.24
CA ALA A 331 5.51 -13.53 -2.12
C ALA A 331 4.44 -13.80 -1.05
N VAL A 332 4.81 -13.59 0.21
CA VAL A 332 3.90 -13.71 1.36
C VAL A 332 2.93 -12.54 1.34
N ILE A 333 1.64 -12.84 1.56
CA ILE A 333 0.56 -11.85 1.64
C ILE A 333 0.02 -11.82 3.07
N SER A 334 -0.30 -10.63 3.57
CA SER A 334 -0.79 -10.46 4.96
C SER A 334 -2.01 -9.56 5.03
N ASN A 335 -2.90 -9.85 6.02
CA ASN A 335 -3.96 -8.95 6.51
C ASN A 335 -4.99 -8.48 5.46
N MET A 336 -5.28 -9.29 4.44
CA MET A 336 -6.15 -8.90 3.33
C MET A 336 -7.60 -8.66 3.73
N GLU A 337 -8.05 -9.15 4.89
CA GLU A 337 -9.40 -8.92 5.43
C GLU A 337 -9.65 -7.46 5.85
N PHE A 338 -8.59 -6.67 6.08
CA PHE A 338 -8.69 -5.30 6.56
C PHE A 338 -8.81 -4.30 5.40
N VAL A 339 -9.97 -4.28 4.80
CA VAL A 339 -10.36 -3.30 3.76
C VAL A 339 -11.10 -2.15 4.42
N GLN A 340 -10.54 -0.94 4.35
CA GLN A 340 -11.14 0.26 4.92
C GLN A 340 -12.19 0.84 3.98
N PHE A 341 -13.39 1.04 4.50
CA PHE A 341 -14.44 1.82 3.85
C PHE A 341 -14.40 3.24 4.41
N HIS A 342 -14.22 4.24 3.51
CA HIS A 342 -14.35 5.63 3.94
C HIS A 342 -15.81 5.92 4.23
N PRO A 343 -16.14 6.52 5.39
CA PRO A 343 -17.53 6.75 5.77
C PRO A 343 -18.31 7.67 4.83
N THR A 344 -17.62 8.66 4.25
CA THR A 344 -18.24 9.79 3.57
C THR A 344 -17.73 9.92 2.13
N ALA A 345 -18.31 9.17 1.20
CA ALA A 345 -18.23 9.43 -0.24
C ALA A 345 -19.54 10.08 -0.70
N LEU A 346 -19.47 10.98 -1.69
CA LEU A 346 -20.64 11.67 -2.24
C LEU A 346 -21.64 10.66 -2.82
N ALA A 347 -22.88 10.72 -2.35
CA ALA A 347 -23.97 9.84 -2.80
C ALA A 347 -24.71 10.48 -3.97
N ASP A 348 -24.60 9.90 -5.16
CA ASP A 348 -25.23 10.42 -6.38
C ASP A 348 -26.76 10.45 -6.29
N GLU A 349 -27.34 9.54 -5.50
CA GLU A 349 -28.79 9.43 -5.29
C GLU A 349 -29.41 10.67 -4.60
N GLY A 350 -28.62 11.35 -3.74
CA GLY A 350 -29.04 12.53 -2.97
C GLY A 350 -28.78 13.86 -3.65
N LEU A 351 -28.14 13.88 -4.83
CA LEU A 351 -27.78 15.11 -5.52
C LEU A 351 -28.98 15.75 -6.27
N PRO A 352 -29.13 17.10 -6.21
CA PRO A 352 -30.11 17.82 -6.99
C PRO A 352 -29.97 17.61 -8.50
N ILE A 353 -28.73 17.68 -9.01
CA ILE A 353 -28.40 17.39 -10.40
C ILE A 353 -27.60 16.08 -10.43
N LYS A 354 -28.25 15.01 -10.86
CA LYS A 354 -27.61 13.69 -10.94
C LYS A 354 -26.59 13.65 -12.08
N PRO A 355 -25.47 12.92 -11.90
CA PRO A 355 -24.54 12.66 -12.99
C PRO A 355 -25.24 12.00 -14.17
N THR A 356 -24.97 12.47 -15.39
CA THR A 356 -25.53 11.90 -16.63
C THR A 356 -25.01 10.50 -16.95
N LYS A 357 -23.83 10.16 -16.42
CA LYS A 357 -23.23 8.82 -16.46
C LYS A 357 -22.90 8.39 -15.04
N LEU A 358 -23.01 7.08 -14.76
CA LEU A 358 -22.51 6.53 -13.51
C LEU A 358 -21.04 6.94 -13.37
N ARG A 359 -20.66 7.42 -12.19
CA ARG A 359 -19.26 7.76 -11.90
C ARG A 359 -18.45 6.46 -11.84
N GLU A 360 -17.31 6.48 -12.47
CA GLU A 360 -16.37 5.36 -12.45
C GLU A 360 -15.72 5.17 -11.08
N LYS A 361 -15.68 6.25 -10.26
CA LYS A 361 -15.29 6.25 -8.86
C LYS A 361 -16.16 7.19 -8.05
N ALA A 362 -16.38 6.87 -6.78
CA ALA A 362 -17.10 7.73 -5.86
C ALA A 362 -16.21 8.95 -5.51
N PHE A 363 -16.82 10.15 -5.49
CA PHE A 363 -16.10 11.34 -5.08
C PHE A 363 -15.95 11.35 -3.56
N LEU A 364 -14.71 11.50 -3.07
CA LEU A 364 -14.41 11.54 -1.66
C LEU A 364 -14.86 12.87 -1.04
N ILE A 365 -15.61 12.81 0.05
CA ILE A 365 -15.78 13.93 0.98
C ILE A 365 -14.81 13.70 2.14
N SER A 366 -13.76 14.50 2.19
CA SER A 366 -12.64 14.34 3.12
C SER A 366 -13.08 14.20 4.57
N GLU A 367 -12.30 13.44 5.33
CA GLU A 367 -12.46 13.37 6.79
C GLU A 367 -12.27 14.72 7.47
N ALA A 368 -11.46 15.60 6.86
CA ALA A 368 -11.25 16.96 7.35
C ALA A 368 -12.57 17.74 7.54
N VAL A 369 -13.61 17.47 6.71
CA VAL A 369 -14.95 18.07 6.90
C VAL A 369 -15.54 17.72 8.27
N ARG A 370 -15.36 16.45 8.74
CA ARG A 370 -15.77 16.04 10.10
C ARG A 370 -14.81 16.60 11.15
N GLY A 371 -13.53 16.68 10.83
CA GLY A 371 -12.49 17.32 11.66
C GLY A 371 -12.80 18.77 11.97
N ASP A 372 -13.30 19.50 10.98
CA ASP A 372 -13.72 20.92 11.09
C ASP A 372 -15.11 21.09 11.72
N GLY A 373 -15.73 20.00 12.17
CA GLY A 373 -16.99 20.04 12.91
C GLY A 373 -18.22 19.61 12.13
N GLY A 374 -18.07 19.01 10.95
CA GLY A 374 -19.19 18.45 10.19
C GLY A 374 -19.94 17.37 10.95
N ILE A 375 -21.28 17.42 10.95
CA ILE A 375 -22.18 16.58 11.74
C ILE A 375 -22.96 15.64 10.82
N LEU A 376 -23.11 14.38 11.25
CA LEU A 376 -23.84 13.34 10.51
C LEU A 376 -25.29 13.24 11.01
N TYR A 377 -26.22 13.33 10.03
CA TYR A 377 -27.65 13.22 10.24
C TYR A 377 -28.26 12.13 9.36
N ASN A 378 -29.34 11.50 9.85
CA ASN A 378 -30.25 10.71 8.99
C ASN A 378 -31.15 11.66 8.14
N LEU A 379 -32.01 11.10 7.30
CA LEU A 379 -32.88 11.94 6.44
C LEU A 379 -33.96 12.70 7.21
N ASP A 380 -34.25 12.34 8.48
CA ASP A 380 -35.14 13.09 9.38
C ASP A 380 -34.40 14.20 10.14
N MET A 381 -33.13 14.48 9.79
CA MET A 381 -32.27 15.46 10.46
C MET A 381 -31.98 15.15 11.94
N GLU A 382 -31.95 13.86 12.30
CA GLU A 382 -31.54 13.43 13.63
C GLU A 382 -30.05 13.07 13.62
N ARG A 383 -29.27 13.67 14.53
CA ARG A 383 -27.87 13.34 14.73
C ARG A 383 -27.75 11.97 15.39
N PHE A 384 -27.11 11.00 14.73
CA PHE A 384 -27.07 9.62 15.22
C PHE A 384 -25.73 9.17 15.80
N MET A 385 -24.59 9.78 15.44
CA MET A 385 -23.27 9.30 15.88
C MET A 385 -23.08 9.19 17.39
N PRO A 386 -23.58 10.11 18.24
CA PRO A 386 -23.46 9.99 19.70
C PRO A 386 -24.09 8.72 20.32
N PHE A 387 -25.01 8.05 19.60
CA PHE A 387 -25.59 6.78 20.05
C PHE A 387 -24.70 5.57 19.80
N TYR A 388 -23.64 5.72 18.95
CA TYR A 388 -22.73 4.65 18.58
C TYR A 388 -21.35 4.77 19.25
N ASP A 389 -20.84 6.01 19.43
CA ASP A 389 -19.52 6.25 20.02
C ASP A 389 -19.48 7.63 20.69
N GLU A 390 -18.83 7.72 21.86
CA GLU A 390 -18.69 8.98 22.63
C GLU A 390 -17.91 10.06 21.87
N ARG A 391 -17.01 9.66 20.96
CA ARG A 391 -16.24 10.57 20.07
C ARG A 391 -17.07 11.08 18.91
N ALA A 392 -18.29 10.59 18.75
CA ALA A 392 -19.23 10.95 17.70
C ALA A 392 -18.61 10.89 16.29
N GLU A 393 -18.65 11.97 15.50
CA GLU A 393 -18.14 12.05 14.13
C GLU A 393 -16.61 11.91 14.03
N LEU A 394 -15.89 12.06 15.15
CA LEU A 394 -14.43 11.88 15.26
C LEU A 394 -14.02 10.46 15.70
N ALA A 395 -14.97 9.55 15.82
CA ALA A 395 -14.67 8.14 16.03
C ALA A 395 -13.84 7.56 14.84
N PRO A 396 -13.09 6.47 15.05
CA PRO A 396 -12.35 5.81 13.97
C PRO A 396 -13.25 5.45 12.78
N ARG A 397 -12.67 5.43 11.59
CA ARG A 397 -13.42 5.25 10.33
C ARG A 397 -14.27 4.00 10.28
N ASP A 398 -13.79 2.90 10.85
CA ASP A 398 -14.52 1.64 10.92
C ASP A 398 -15.81 1.76 11.75
N VAL A 399 -15.77 2.51 12.87
CA VAL A 399 -16.93 2.78 13.70
C VAL A 399 -17.94 3.65 12.93
N VAL A 400 -17.51 4.77 12.35
CA VAL A 400 -18.39 5.69 11.61
C VAL A 400 -19.00 4.97 10.40
N ALA A 401 -18.22 4.20 9.66
CA ALA A 401 -18.73 3.47 8.48
C ALA A 401 -19.77 2.41 8.87
N ARG A 402 -19.54 1.66 9.98
CA ARG A 402 -20.53 0.71 10.49
C ARG A 402 -21.81 1.39 10.99
N SER A 403 -21.67 2.55 11.64
CA SER A 403 -22.82 3.32 12.13
C SER A 403 -23.68 3.82 10.98
N ILE A 404 -23.08 4.32 9.90
CA ILE A 404 -23.80 4.71 8.68
C ILE A 404 -24.46 3.49 8.03
N ASP A 405 -23.73 2.38 7.85
CA ASP A 405 -24.28 1.14 7.27
C ASP A 405 -25.49 0.61 8.06
N ASP A 406 -25.45 0.70 9.41
CA ASP A 406 -26.54 0.32 10.29
C ASP A 406 -27.75 1.26 10.14
N GLN A 407 -27.54 2.59 10.07
CA GLN A 407 -28.61 3.57 9.81
C GLN A 407 -29.29 3.30 8.47
N LEU A 408 -28.49 3.13 7.41
CA LEU A 408 -29.02 2.87 6.07
C LEU A 408 -29.90 1.59 6.03
N LYS A 409 -29.44 0.51 6.70
CA LYS A 409 -30.18 -0.76 6.75
C LYS A 409 -31.44 -0.70 7.61
N LYS A 410 -31.37 -0.09 8.80
CA LYS A 410 -32.52 0.05 9.72
C LYS A 410 -33.64 0.89 9.14
N ARG A 411 -33.28 1.94 8.39
CA ARG A 411 -34.24 2.92 7.85
C ARG A 411 -34.62 2.66 6.40
N GLY A 412 -33.91 1.75 5.70
CA GLY A 412 -34.10 1.52 4.27
C GLY A 412 -33.66 2.72 3.41
N GLU A 413 -32.80 3.58 3.95
CA GLU A 413 -32.28 4.78 3.30
C GLU A 413 -31.08 4.45 2.40
N LYS A 414 -30.82 5.30 1.39
CA LYS A 414 -29.73 5.09 0.42
C LYS A 414 -28.48 5.89 0.75
N TYR A 415 -28.59 6.93 1.56
CA TYR A 415 -27.51 7.81 2.01
C TYR A 415 -27.87 8.47 3.35
N VAL A 416 -26.89 9.04 4.00
CA VAL A 416 -27.05 9.92 5.16
C VAL A 416 -26.56 11.32 4.78
N LEU A 417 -26.72 12.30 5.67
CA LEU A 417 -26.39 13.69 5.44
C LEU A 417 -25.18 14.09 6.29
N LEU A 418 -24.20 14.76 5.71
CA LEU A 418 -23.07 15.38 6.38
C LEU A 418 -23.21 16.90 6.27
N ASP A 419 -23.44 17.59 7.39
CA ASP A 419 -23.67 19.02 7.43
C ASP A 419 -22.51 19.80 8.05
N ILE A 420 -21.99 20.80 7.34
CA ILE A 420 -20.99 21.75 7.81
C ILE A 420 -21.49 23.21 7.66
N SER A 421 -22.74 23.42 7.20
CA SER A 421 -23.28 24.74 6.87
C SER A 421 -23.42 25.69 8.05
N HIS A 422 -23.23 25.20 9.29
CA HIS A 422 -23.20 26.01 10.51
C HIS A 422 -21.90 26.82 10.68
N LYS A 423 -20.86 26.52 9.87
CA LYS A 423 -19.59 27.24 9.84
C LYS A 423 -19.66 28.48 8.93
N PRO A 424 -18.79 29.48 9.13
CA PRO A 424 -18.69 30.64 8.23
C PRO A 424 -18.39 30.19 6.79
N LYS A 425 -19.12 30.80 5.84
CA LYS A 425 -18.99 30.49 4.41
C LYS A 425 -17.57 30.59 3.91
N GLU A 426 -16.87 31.67 4.31
CA GLU A 426 -15.49 31.95 3.91
C GLU A 426 -14.53 30.84 4.38
N GLU A 427 -14.72 30.35 5.60
CA GLU A 427 -13.94 29.24 6.18
C GLU A 427 -14.17 27.96 5.37
N ILE A 428 -15.43 27.59 5.10
CA ILE A 428 -15.78 26.39 4.30
C ILE A 428 -15.13 26.45 2.91
N LEU A 429 -15.22 27.60 2.22
CA LEU A 429 -14.72 27.74 0.86
C LEU A 429 -13.19 27.76 0.79
N SER A 430 -12.51 28.26 1.83
CA SER A 430 -11.05 28.26 1.90
C SER A 430 -10.49 26.87 2.22
N HIS A 431 -11.14 26.11 3.13
CA HIS A 431 -10.68 24.79 3.53
C HIS A 431 -11.03 23.69 2.50
N PHE A 432 -12.21 23.81 1.85
CA PHE A 432 -12.75 22.76 0.97
C PHE A 432 -13.11 23.27 -0.44
N PRO A 433 -12.20 23.93 -1.16
CA PRO A 433 -12.51 24.52 -2.47
C PRO A 433 -12.87 23.48 -3.53
N ASN A 434 -12.22 22.31 -3.53
CA ASN A 434 -12.48 21.23 -4.48
C ASN A 434 -13.80 20.50 -4.15
N ILE A 435 -14.08 20.21 -2.88
CA ILE A 435 -15.36 19.62 -2.44
C ILE A 435 -16.51 20.57 -2.78
N SER A 436 -16.36 21.86 -2.45
CA SER A 436 -17.37 22.90 -2.73
C SER A 436 -17.66 23.00 -4.22
N SER A 437 -16.61 23.12 -5.06
CA SER A 437 -16.78 23.24 -6.51
C SER A 437 -17.42 21.97 -7.11
N THR A 438 -17.03 20.79 -6.65
CA THR A 438 -17.61 19.53 -7.12
C THR A 438 -19.08 19.40 -6.73
N CYS A 439 -19.45 19.70 -5.49
CA CYS A 439 -20.86 19.69 -5.06
C CYS A 439 -21.69 20.73 -5.83
N LEU A 440 -21.14 21.91 -6.06
CA LEU A 440 -21.82 22.97 -6.79
C LEU A 440 -22.12 22.59 -8.26
N LEU A 441 -21.24 21.83 -8.94
CA LEU A 441 -21.50 21.27 -10.28
C LEU A 441 -22.76 20.38 -10.31
N HIS A 442 -23.13 19.81 -9.15
CA HIS A 442 -24.33 19.00 -8.98
C HIS A 442 -25.49 19.76 -8.31
N GLY A 443 -25.41 21.09 -8.27
CA GLY A 443 -26.45 21.95 -7.74
C GLY A 443 -26.53 21.99 -6.21
N LEU A 444 -25.47 21.55 -5.52
CA LEU A 444 -25.41 21.48 -4.07
C LEU A 444 -24.40 22.53 -3.52
N ASP A 445 -24.90 23.56 -2.86
CA ASP A 445 -24.11 24.54 -2.14
C ASP A 445 -23.89 24.07 -0.69
N ILE A 446 -22.68 23.57 -0.39
CA ILE A 446 -22.33 23.01 0.93
C ILE A 446 -22.27 24.07 2.05
N THR A 447 -22.28 25.35 1.71
CA THR A 447 -22.37 26.44 2.71
C THR A 447 -23.81 26.67 3.21
N ARG A 448 -24.79 25.96 2.65
CA ARG A 448 -26.23 26.10 2.94
C ARG A 448 -26.98 24.78 3.14
N HIS A 449 -26.44 23.71 2.58
CA HIS A 449 -27.14 22.42 2.53
C HIS A 449 -26.21 21.29 2.94
N PRO A 450 -26.72 20.28 3.64
CA PRO A 450 -25.95 19.09 3.99
C PRO A 450 -25.57 18.28 2.74
N ILE A 451 -24.45 17.61 2.79
CA ILE A 451 -23.88 16.78 1.71
C ILE A 451 -24.43 15.36 1.85
N PRO A 452 -25.10 14.80 0.83
CA PRO A 452 -25.49 13.39 0.84
C PRO A 452 -24.25 12.49 0.74
N VAL A 453 -24.06 11.58 1.70
CA VAL A 453 -22.88 10.72 1.78
C VAL A 453 -23.21 9.26 2.04
N VAL A 454 -22.31 8.38 1.58
CA VAL A 454 -22.42 6.92 1.70
C VAL A 454 -21.01 6.31 1.90
N PRO A 455 -20.88 5.18 2.61
CA PRO A 455 -19.58 4.50 2.70
C PRO A 455 -19.12 3.96 1.34
N ALA A 456 -17.81 4.03 1.08
CA ALA A 456 -17.18 3.49 -0.12
C ALA A 456 -15.82 2.85 0.21
N ALA A 457 -15.44 1.79 -0.50
CA ALA A 457 -14.10 1.19 -0.35
C ALA A 457 -13.02 2.24 -0.66
N HIS A 458 -11.96 2.27 0.18
CA HIS A 458 -11.02 3.38 0.16
C HIS A 458 -9.56 2.98 0.25
N TYR A 459 -9.20 2.11 1.20
CA TYR A 459 -7.80 1.74 1.45
C TYR A 459 -7.68 0.27 1.88
N MET A 460 -6.60 -0.39 1.45
CA MET A 460 -6.28 -1.75 1.89
C MET A 460 -5.12 -1.72 2.89
N CYS A 461 -5.38 -2.15 4.14
CA CYS A 461 -4.33 -2.26 5.16
C CYS A 461 -3.47 -3.51 4.96
N GLY A 462 -4.01 -4.54 4.32
CA GLY A 462 -3.31 -5.73 3.91
C GLY A 462 -2.66 -5.58 2.53
N GLY A 463 -1.78 -6.53 2.21
CA GLY A 463 -1.03 -6.54 0.96
C GLY A 463 0.15 -7.48 1.01
N VAL A 464 1.17 -7.20 0.21
CA VAL A 464 2.43 -7.95 0.20
C VAL A 464 3.18 -7.69 1.51
N GLN A 465 3.54 -8.74 2.24
CA GLN A 465 4.29 -8.59 3.48
C GLN A 465 5.64 -7.92 3.22
N ALA A 466 5.91 -6.85 3.94
CA ALA A 466 7.13 -6.06 3.83
C ALA A 466 7.95 -6.14 5.12
N GLY A 467 9.27 -6.27 5.00
CA GLY A 467 10.18 -6.05 6.11
C GLY A 467 10.43 -4.56 6.38
N LEU A 468 11.27 -4.25 7.38
CA LEU A 468 11.57 -2.86 7.81
C LEU A 468 12.17 -1.97 6.72
N GLN A 469 12.69 -2.57 5.67
CA GLN A 469 13.31 -1.90 4.53
C GLN A 469 12.54 -2.12 3.23
N GLY A 470 11.28 -2.54 3.34
CA GLY A 470 10.42 -2.82 2.20
C GLY A 470 10.75 -4.11 1.45
N GLU A 471 11.67 -4.94 1.97
CA GLU A 471 12.05 -6.22 1.40
C GLU A 471 10.93 -7.26 1.53
N THR A 472 10.83 -8.15 0.54
CA THR A 472 9.94 -9.31 0.56
C THR A 472 10.73 -10.60 0.74
N ASN A 473 10.03 -11.74 0.86
CA ASN A 473 10.67 -13.06 0.82
C ASN A 473 11.20 -13.45 -0.58
N VAL A 474 10.90 -12.66 -1.62
CA VAL A 474 11.42 -12.84 -2.99
C VAL A 474 12.62 -11.91 -3.16
N LYS A 475 13.80 -12.46 -3.40
CA LYS A 475 15.03 -11.69 -3.56
C LYS A 475 14.96 -10.72 -4.74
N GLY A 476 15.44 -9.49 -4.57
CA GLY A 476 15.37 -8.44 -5.58
C GLY A 476 13.98 -7.82 -5.76
N LEU A 477 12.97 -8.27 -4.98
CA LEU A 477 11.63 -7.69 -4.96
C LEU A 477 11.39 -6.91 -3.67
N TYR A 478 11.08 -5.63 -3.81
CA TYR A 478 10.73 -4.70 -2.74
C TYR A 478 9.32 -4.18 -2.92
N VAL A 479 8.70 -3.72 -1.84
CA VAL A 479 7.35 -3.15 -1.87
C VAL A 479 7.27 -1.90 -0.98
N ALA A 480 6.49 -0.90 -1.42
CA ALA A 480 6.22 0.31 -0.64
C ALA A 480 4.87 0.92 -1.00
N GLY A 481 4.23 1.61 -0.04
CA GLY A 481 2.89 2.20 -0.17
C GLY A 481 1.80 1.15 -0.06
N GLU A 482 0.59 1.46 -0.54
CA GLU A 482 -0.63 0.68 -0.30
C GLU A 482 -0.61 -0.78 -0.83
N VAL A 483 0.33 -1.13 -1.71
CA VAL A 483 0.54 -2.53 -2.12
C VAL A 483 1.18 -3.37 -1.03
N ALA A 484 1.87 -2.72 -0.08
CA ALA A 484 2.60 -3.36 1.00
C ALA A 484 1.73 -3.53 2.26
N CYS A 485 1.95 -4.61 2.98
CA CYS A 485 1.53 -4.78 4.36
C CYS A 485 2.76 -4.69 5.26
N THR A 486 3.04 -3.51 5.78
CA THR A 486 4.15 -3.26 6.71
C THR A 486 3.81 -3.64 8.15
N GLY A 487 2.52 -3.70 8.49
CA GLY A 487 2.06 -3.83 9.88
C GLY A 487 1.82 -2.50 10.60
N LEU A 488 2.17 -1.36 9.99
CA LEU A 488 1.91 -0.01 10.54
C LEU A 488 0.44 0.19 10.90
N HIS A 489 -0.44 -0.20 9.99
CA HIS A 489 -1.87 0.10 10.09
C HIS A 489 -2.64 -0.88 10.97
N GLY A 490 -2.04 -2.03 11.34
CA GLY A 490 -2.75 -3.06 12.10
C GLY A 490 -4.08 -3.43 11.43
N ALA A 491 -5.16 -3.44 12.20
CA ALA A 491 -6.49 -3.81 11.72
C ALA A 491 -7.31 -2.62 11.16
N ASN A 492 -6.79 -1.38 11.23
CA ASN A 492 -7.46 -0.19 10.70
C ASN A 492 -6.47 0.98 10.58
N ARG A 493 -6.42 1.60 9.42
CA ARG A 493 -5.52 2.71 9.14
C ARG A 493 -5.98 4.01 9.82
N LEU A 494 -5.09 4.65 10.56
CA LEU A 494 -5.27 6.04 10.99
C LEU A 494 -5.23 6.98 9.77
N ALA A 495 -6.12 7.95 9.72
CA ALA A 495 -6.17 8.93 8.63
C ALA A 495 -4.81 9.60 8.41
N SER A 496 -4.48 9.94 7.16
CA SER A 496 -3.24 10.62 6.75
C SER A 496 -1.91 9.91 7.04
N ASN A 497 -1.92 8.70 7.65
CA ASN A 497 -0.73 7.88 7.85
C ASN A 497 -0.26 7.17 6.56
N SER A 498 -1.11 6.95 5.57
CA SER A 498 -0.76 6.17 4.37
C SER A 498 0.26 6.86 3.47
N LEU A 499 0.15 8.18 3.29
CA LEU A 499 1.14 8.94 2.52
C LEU A 499 2.47 9.01 3.26
N LEU A 500 2.43 9.10 4.60
CA LEU A 500 3.62 9.08 5.44
C LEU A 500 4.35 7.73 5.37
N GLU A 501 3.61 6.62 5.47
CA GLU A 501 4.14 5.26 5.29
C GLU A 501 4.84 5.12 3.94
N ALA A 502 4.16 5.55 2.88
CA ALA A 502 4.69 5.47 1.51
C ALA A 502 6.03 6.21 1.37
N LEU A 503 6.16 7.40 1.95
CA LEU A 503 7.39 8.20 1.95
C LEU A 503 8.52 7.51 2.72
N VAL A 504 8.22 7.04 3.93
CA VAL A 504 9.23 6.43 4.81
C VAL A 504 9.74 5.12 4.22
N PHE A 505 8.84 4.22 3.79
CA PHE A 505 9.26 2.92 3.25
C PHE A 505 9.91 3.03 1.87
N ALA A 506 9.46 3.96 1.01
CA ALA A 506 10.16 4.27 -0.23
C ALA A 506 11.62 4.67 0.03
N ARG A 507 11.85 5.51 1.04
CA ARG A 507 13.20 5.95 1.42
C ARG A 507 14.04 4.83 2.03
N ARG A 508 13.44 4.01 2.90
CA ARG A 508 14.13 2.90 3.57
C ARG A 508 14.53 1.80 2.60
N ALA A 509 13.75 1.55 1.56
CA ALA A 509 14.06 0.56 0.53
C ALA A 509 15.29 0.92 -0.33
N VAL A 510 15.74 2.18 -0.34
CA VAL A 510 16.83 2.65 -1.23
C VAL A 510 18.14 1.92 -0.99
N GLN A 511 18.67 1.98 0.24
CA GLN A 511 20.01 1.44 0.51
C GLN A 511 20.09 -0.07 0.31
N PRO A 512 19.14 -0.89 0.82
CA PRO A 512 19.12 -2.33 0.55
C PRO A 512 18.98 -2.67 -0.92
N SER A 513 18.18 -1.91 -1.68
CA SER A 513 18.06 -2.06 -3.13
C SER A 513 19.37 -1.80 -3.86
N VAL A 514 20.10 -0.75 -3.45
CA VAL A 514 21.42 -0.42 -4.01
C VAL A 514 22.44 -1.51 -3.70
N ASP A 515 22.42 -2.05 -2.48
CA ASP A 515 23.31 -3.12 -2.07
C ASP A 515 22.96 -4.43 -2.81
N CYS A 516 21.67 -4.74 -2.97
CA CYS A 516 21.19 -5.86 -3.77
C CYS A 516 21.63 -5.70 -5.25
N MET A 517 21.43 -4.52 -5.84
CA MET A 517 21.83 -4.23 -7.21
C MET A 517 23.33 -4.42 -7.43
N LYS A 518 24.19 -3.99 -6.48
CA LYS A 518 25.65 -4.11 -6.56
C LYS A 518 26.14 -5.54 -6.37
N SER A 519 25.49 -6.30 -5.47
CA SER A 519 25.87 -7.68 -5.15
C SER A 519 25.29 -8.71 -6.12
N SER A 520 24.29 -8.33 -6.92
CA SER A 520 23.63 -9.23 -7.86
C SER A 520 24.61 -9.69 -8.95
N SER A 521 24.89 -10.99 -8.96
CA SER A 521 25.60 -11.71 -10.01
C SER A 521 24.67 -12.31 -11.06
N LEU A 522 23.36 -12.02 -10.97
CA LEU A 522 22.34 -12.57 -11.85
C LEU A 522 22.61 -12.21 -13.32
N ASP A 523 22.73 -13.24 -14.13
CA ASP A 523 22.81 -13.07 -15.57
C ASP A 523 21.41 -12.79 -16.14
N LEU A 524 21.12 -11.52 -16.38
CA LEU A 524 19.86 -11.09 -17.00
C LEU A 524 19.72 -11.54 -18.46
N THR A 525 20.76 -12.15 -19.03
CA THR A 525 20.75 -12.67 -20.41
C THR A 525 20.42 -14.17 -20.47
N ALA A 526 20.22 -14.81 -19.32
CA ALA A 526 20.02 -16.26 -19.23
C ALA A 526 18.83 -16.74 -20.07
N SER A 527 19.07 -17.80 -20.83
CA SER A 527 18.12 -18.44 -21.75
C SER A 527 16.90 -19.11 -21.08
N ASN A 528 16.83 -19.10 -19.73
CA ASN A 528 15.81 -19.77 -18.95
C ASN A 528 14.67 -18.83 -18.48
N LEU A 529 14.58 -17.64 -19.03
CA LEU A 529 13.43 -16.77 -18.78
C LEU A 529 12.16 -17.36 -19.40
N TRP A 530 11.06 -17.17 -18.70
CA TRP A 530 9.72 -17.59 -19.14
C TRP A 530 9.42 -17.15 -20.57
N PRO A 531 8.65 -17.94 -21.36
CA PRO A 531 8.15 -17.48 -22.64
C PRO A 531 7.43 -16.15 -22.46
N ARG A 532 7.71 -15.19 -23.34
CA ARG A 532 7.03 -13.90 -23.32
C ARG A 532 5.54 -14.10 -23.60
N PRO A 533 4.62 -13.45 -22.87
CA PRO A 533 3.20 -13.49 -23.22
C PRO A 533 2.97 -12.99 -24.65
N ALA A 534 2.11 -13.66 -25.39
CA ALA A 534 1.72 -13.24 -26.72
C ALA A 534 0.49 -12.34 -26.67
N VAL A 535 0.44 -11.33 -27.52
CA VAL A 535 -0.81 -10.62 -27.79
C VAL A 535 -1.40 -11.24 -29.06
N PRO A 536 -2.69 -11.58 -29.09
CA PRO A 536 -3.31 -12.12 -30.28
C PRO A 536 -3.22 -11.09 -31.41
N LEU A 537 -2.48 -11.40 -32.49
CA LEU A 537 -2.27 -10.51 -33.66
C LEU A 537 -3.55 -10.30 -34.47
N SER A 538 -4.51 -11.19 -34.36
CA SER A 538 -5.85 -11.04 -34.91
C SER A 538 -6.84 -11.69 -33.94
N LEU A 539 -7.29 -10.93 -32.98
CA LEU A 539 -8.62 -11.22 -32.46
C LEU A 539 -9.54 -10.92 -33.63
N GLU A 540 -10.01 -11.95 -34.34
CA GLU A 540 -11.15 -11.81 -35.23
C GLU A 540 -12.20 -10.99 -34.46
N SER A 541 -12.84 -10.02 -35.11
CA SER A 541 -13.83 -9.14 -34.46
C SER A 541 -14.81 -9.91 -33.57
N ASN A 542 -15.18 -11.13 -33.97
CA ASN A 542 -16.05 -12.04 -33.22
C ASN A 542 -15.51 -12.45 -31.83
N VAL A 543 -14.18 -12.53 -31.63
CA VAL A 543 -13.60 -12.94 -30.33
C VAL A 543 -13.58 -11.74 -29.38
N THR A 544 -13.19 -10.58 -29.86
CA THR A 544 -13.19 -9.34 -29.09
C THR A 544 -14.63 -8.96 -28.67
N ASP A 545 -15.59 -9.10 -29.61
CA ASP A 545 -17.00 -8.77 -29.38
C ASP A 545 -17.70 -9.66 -28.35
N ARG A 546 -17.12 -10.81 -27.99
CA ARG A 546 -17.66 -11.72 -26.97
C ARG A 546 -16.86 -11.68 -25.66
N ILE A 547 -15.54 -11.71 -25.73
CA ILE A 547 -14.67 -11.77 -24.54
C ILE A 547 -14.77 -10.49 -23.70
N LEU A 548 -14.69 -9.32 -24.33
CA LEU A 548 -14.71 -8.05 -23.60
C LEU A 548 -16.03 -7.76 -22.88
N PRO A 549 -17.22 -7.90 -23.52
CA PRO A 549 -18.49 -7.76 -22.82
C PRO A 549 -18.64 -8.72 -21.65
N MET A 550 -18.30 -10.01 -21.86
CA MET A 550 -18.36 -11.02 -20.80
C MET A 550 -17.40 -10.72 -19.65
N THR A 551 -16.20 -10.24 -19.95
CA THR A 551 -15.24 -9.82 -18.90
C THR A 551 -15.79 -8.63 -18.10
N LYS A 552 -16.43 -7.67 -18.76
CA LYS A 552 -17.09 -6.53 -18.11
C LYS A 552 -18.27 -6.96 -17.24
N GLU A 553 -19.08 -7.89 -17.71
CA GLU A 553 -20.18 -8.49 -16.93
C GLU A 553 -19.63 -9.22 -15.71
N SER A 554 -18.60 -10.06 -15.90
CA SER A 554 -17.92 -10.77 -14.80
C SER A 554 -17.34 -9.82 -13.76
N ARG A 555 -16.76 -8.68 -14.18
CA ARG A 555 -16.27 -7.64 -13.25
C ARG A 555 -17.43 -7.05 -12.44
N THR A 556 -18.53 -6.73 -13.08
CA THR A 556 -19.74 -6.19 -12.41
C THR A 556 -20.31 -7.21 -11.41
N GLU A 557 -20.38 -8.49 -11.79
CA GLU A 557 -20.85 -9.56 -10.90
C GLU A 557 -19.90 -9.80 -9.73
N LEU A 558 -18.59 -9.84 -9.95
CA LEU A 558 -17.57 -9.91 -8.88
C LEU A 558 -17.76 -8.78 -7.88
N GLN A 559 -17.86 -7.54 -8.36
CA GLN A 559 -18.07 -6.36 -7.52
C GLN A 559 -19.37 -6.46 -6.71
N ALA A 560 -20.46 -6.93 -7.32
CA ALA A 560 -21.73 -7.13 -6.63
C ALA A 560 -21.63 -8.22 -5.54
N ILE A 561 -20.92 -9.32 -5.80
CA ILE A 561 -20.66 -10.38 -4.82
C ILE A 561 -19.87 -9.81 -3.64
N MET A 562 -18.77 -9.10 -3.90
CA MET A 562 -17.93 -8.52 -2.86
C MET A 562 -18.71 -7.52 -2.00
N TRP A 563 -19.52 -6.64 -2.62
CA TRP A 563 -20.34 -5.68 -1.88
C TRP A 563 -21.37 -6.36 -1.00
N ASN A 564 -22.10 -7.31 -1.55
CA ASN A 564 -23.24 -7.93 -0.86
C ASN A 564 -22.81 -8.93 0.22
N TYR A 565 -21.66 -9.60 0.07
CA TYR A 565 -21.26 -10.70 0.95
C TYR A 565 -19.98 -10.43 1.75
N VAL A 566 -19.11 -9.53 1.28
CA VAL A 566 -17.77 -9.27 1.85
C VAL A 566 -17.60 -7.77 2.22
N GLY A 567 -18.69 -7.07 2.45
CA GLY A 567 -18.72 -5.63 2.76
C GLY A 567 -18.32 -5.31 4.20
N ILE A 568 -18.93 -4.24 4.75
CA ILE A 568 -18.60 -3.68 6.08
C ILE A 568 -18.95 -4.67 7.20
N VAL A 569 -20.15 -5.27 7.14
CA VAL A 569 -20.62 -6.28 8.11
C VAL A 569 -20.62 -7.65 7.44
N ARG A 570 -19.95 -8.61 8.05
CA ARG A 570 -19.69 -9.95 7.49
C ARG A 570 -20.35 -11.03 8.34
N SER A 571 -20.46 -12.25 7.79
CA SER A 571 -20.74 -13.49 8.51
C SER A 571 -20.07 -14.66 7.79
N THR A 572 -19.80 -15.74 8.49
CA THR A 572 -19.18 -16.95 7.94
C THR A 572 -20.00 -17.49 6.76
N MET A 573 -21.33 -17.58 6.93
CA MET A 573 -22.23 -18.03 5.86
C MET A 573 -22.15 -17.15 4.59
N ARG A 574 -22.10 -15.82 4.75
CA ARG A 574 -21.96 -14.88 3.63
C ARG A 574 -20.59 -15.00 2.96
N LEU A 575 -19.53 -15.13 3.74
CA LEU A 575 -18.15 -15.30 3.22
C LEU A 575 -17.99 -16.61 2.46
N GLU A 576 -18.54 -17.74 2.96
CA GLU A 576 -18.52 -19.02 2.25
C GLU A 576 -19.37 -18.96 0.96
N THR A 577 -20.52 -18.27 1.01
CA THR A 577 -21.31 -18.01 -0.20
C THR A 577 -20.54 -17.19 -1.23
N ALA A 578 -19.81 -16.14 -0.79
CA ALA A 578 -18.95 -15.35 -1.66
C ALA A 578 -17.85 -16.20 -2.29
N LYS A 579 -17.17 -17.02 -1.48
CA LYS A 579 -16.11 -17.94 -1.92
C LYS A 579 -16.61 -18.85 -3.06
N GLN A 580 -17.76 -19.49 -2.86
CA GLN A 580 -18.37 -20.35 -3.88
C GLN A 580 -18.76 -19.58 -5.14
N LYS A 581 -19.42 -18.42 -4.99
CA LYS A 581 -19.86 -17.61 -6.13
C LYS A 581 -18.68 -17.07 -6.95
N ILE A 582 -17.62 -16.57 -6.29
CA ILE A 582 -16.41 -16.09 -6.96
C ILE A 582 -15.70 -17.23 -7.69
N GLY A 583 -15.57 -18.42 -7.07
CA GLY A 583 -14.98 -19.59 -7.72
C GLY A 583 -15.75 -20.04 -8.97
N ASN A 584 -17.07 -20.07 -8.87
CA ASN A 584 -17.92 -20.42 -10.02
C ASN A 584 -17.86 -19.37 -11.14
N LEU A 585 -17.83 -18.08 -10.78
CA LEU A 585 -17.74 -16.98 -11.74
C LEU A 585 -16.40 -17.01 -12.48
N GLU A 586 -15.29 -17.21 -11.75
CA GLU A 586 -13.95 -17.34 -12.32
C GLU A 586 -13.87 -18.54 -13.29
N ALA A 587 -14.35 -19.71 -12.87
CA ALA A 587 -14.37 -20.91 -13.72
C ALA A 587 -15.17 -20.70 -15.02
N LYS A 588 -16.34 -20.07 -14.91
CA LYS A 588 -17.18 -19.71 -16.08
C LYS A 588 -16.46 -18.74 -17.00
N TRP A 589 -15.78 -17.73 -16.44
CA TRP A 589 -15.02 -16.73 -17.19
C TRP A 589 -13.82 -17.37 -17.92
N GLU A 590 -13.06 -18.24 -17.24
CA GLU A 590 -11.93 -18.97 -17.84
C GLU A 590 -12.37 -19.93 -18.93
N GLU A 591 -13.46 -20.66 -18.72
CA GLU A 591 -14.03 -21.55 -19.72
C GLU A 591 -14.43 -20.78 -20.97
N CYS A 592 -15.09 -19.63 -20.83
CA CYS A 592 -15.45 -18.78 -21.97
C CYS A 592 -14.20 -18.25 -22.70
N LEU A 593 -13.15 -17.82 -22.00
CA LEU A 593 -11.88 -17.44 -22.61
C LEU A 593 -11.31 -18.57 -23.45
N PHE A 594 -11.27 -19.77 -22.88
CA PHE A 594 -10.74 -20.96 -23.55
C PHE A 594 -11.55 -21.34 -24.79
N GLN A 595 -12.89 -21.35 -24.71
CA GLN A 595 -13.79 -21.64 -25.84
C GLN A 595 -13.62 -20.66 -27.00
N HIS A 596 -13.22 -19.42 -26.72
CA HIS A 596 -12.93 -18.39 -27.74
C HIS A 596 -11.44 -18.30 -28.12
N GLY A 597 -10.65 -19.35 -27.85
CA GLY A 597 -9.27 -19.47 -28.30
C GLY A 597 -8.27 -18.65 -27.51
N TRP A 598 -8.67 -18.05 -26.39
CA TRP A 598 -7.71 -17.38 -25.50
C TRP A 598 -6.82 -18.40 -24.82
N LYS A 599 -5.53 -18.18 -24.89
CA LYS A 599 -4.53 -19.04 -24.24
C LYS A 599 -3.97 -18.33 -23.01
N PRO A 600 -3.54 -19.06 -21.98
CA PRO A 600 -2.90 -18.50 -20.79
C PRO A 600 -1.61 -17.72 -21.05
N THR A 601 -0.97 -18.02 -22.17
CA THR A 601 0.21 -17.30 -22.65
C THR A 601 -0.15 -16.00 -23.38
N MET A 602 -1.43 -15.63 -23.45
CA MET A 602 -1.89 -14.40 -24.05
C MET A 602 -2.14 -13.33 -23.01
N ALA A 603 -1.92 -12.06 -23.36
CA ALA A 603 -2.16 -10.90 -22.53
C ALA A 603 -3.14 -9.92 -23.20
N GLY A 604 -4.02 -9.34 -22.39
CA GLY A 604 -4.92 -8.26 -22.75
C GLY A 604 -5.21 -7.43 -21.51
N PRO A 605 -5.37 -6.10 -21.60
CA PRO A 605 -5.50 -5.23 -20.42
C PRO A 605 -6.63 -5.66 -19.50
N GLU A 606 -7.84 -5.78 -20.02
CA GLU A 606 -9.05 -6.14 -19.24
C GLU A 606 -8.97 -7.57 -18.68
N ILE A 607 -8.31 -8.47 -19.41
CA ILE A 607 -8.12 -9.85 -18.98
C ILE A 607 -7.11 -9.92 -17.83
N CYS A 608 -6.01 -9.19 -17.92
CA CYS A 608 -5.01 -9.10 -16.86
C CYS A 608 -5.62 -8.50 -15.59
N GLU A 609 -6.38 -7.40 -15.71
CA GLU A 609 -7.07 -6.79 -14.58
C GLU A 609 -8.09 -7.73 -13.95
N MET A 610 -8.92 -8.40 -14.75
CA MET A 610 -9.95 -9.31 -14.23
C MET A 610 -9.33 -10.48 -13.46
N ARG A 611 -8.25 -11.06 -13.98
CA ARG A 611 -7.45 -12.09 -13.29
C ARG A 611 -6.93 -11.59 -11.93
N ASN A 612 -6.46 -10.34 -11.86
CA ASN A 612 -5.96 -9.74 -10.64
C ASN A 612 -7.09 -9.45 -9.64
N LEU A 613 -8.25 -9.00 -10.11
CA LEU A 613 -9.44 -8.79 -9.28
C LEU A 613 -9.93 -10.10 -8.66
N PHE A 614 -10.00 -11.21 -9.41
CA PHE A 614 -10.32 -12.54 -8.86
C PHE A 614 -9.33 -12.95 -7.78
N CYS A 615 -8.03 -12.80 -8.03
CA CYS A 615 -6.99 -13.12 -7.06
C CYS A 615 -7.18 -12.32 -5.77
N CYS A 616 -7.31 -10.99 -5.85
CA CYS A 616 -7.49 -10.13 -4.67
C CYS A 616 -8.79 -10.44 -3.92
N ALA A 617 -9.91 -10.66 -4.62
CA ALA A 617 -11.18 -11.03 -4.00
C ALA A 617 -11.05 -12.34 -3.19
N LYS A 618 -10.42 -13.36 -3.76
CA LYS A 618 -10.17 -14.66 -3.07
C LYS A 618 -9.25 -14.49 -1.85
N LEU A 619 -8.21 -13.66 -1.95
CA LEU A 619 -7.32 -13.36 -0.81
C LEU A 619 -8.08 -12.67 0.33
N VAL A 620 -8.93 -11.69 0.02
CA VAL A 620 -9.77 -11.00 1.02
C VAL A 620 -10.74 -11.97 1.69
N ILE A 621 -11.44 -12.79 0.91
CA ILE A 621 -12.41 -13.77 1.43
C ILE A 621 -11.72 -14.80 2.31
N SER A 622 -10.60 -15.36 1.86
CA SER A 622 -9.85 -16.37 2.61
C SER A 622 -9.30 -15.83 3.93
N SER A 623 -8.75 -14.61 3.92
CA SER A 623 -8.28 -13.95 5.13
C SER A 623 -9.45 -13.66 6.10
N ALA A 624 -10.58 -13.17 5.59
CA ALA A 624 -11.76 -12.89 6.40
C ALA A 624 -12.35 -14.16 7.04
N LEU A 625 -12.38 -15.29 6.32
CA LEU A 625 -12.83 -16.57 6.85
C LEU A 625 -11.92 -17.13 7.93
N SER A 626 -10.63 -16.82 7.90
CA SER A 626 -9.68 -17.31 8.90
C SER A 626 -9.72 -16.56 10.22
N ARG A 627 -10.25 -15.32 10.22
CA ARG A 627 -10.29 -14.48 11.41
C ARG A 627 -11.61 -14.64 12.16
N HIS A 628 -11.57 -15.38 13.27
CA HIS A 628 -12.74 -15.66 14.13
C HIS A 628 -12.83 -14.68 15.31
N GLU A 629 -12.74 -13.39 15.02
CA GLU A 629 -12.96 -12.28 15.95
C GLU A 629 -13.42 -11.05 15.18
N SER A 630 -13.93 -10.02 15.84
CA SER A 630 -14.14 -8.69 15.27
C SER A 630 -13.07 -7.74 15.75
N ARG A 631 -12.27 -7.19 14.82
CA ARG A 631 -11.16 -6.28 15.10
C ARG A 631 -11.04 -5.23 14.00
N GLY A 632 -11.13 -3.95 14.37
CA GLY A 632 -11.00 -2.84 13.41
C GLY A 632 -11.96 -2.98 12.22
N LEU A 633 -11.40 -3.04 11.02
CA LEU A 633 -12.13 -3.12 9.75
C LEU A 633 -12.80 -4.48 9.50
N HIS A 634 -12.38 -5.53 10.19
CA HIS A 634 -13.03 -6.83 10.09
C HIS A 634 -14.07 -6.97 11.21
N TYR A 635 -15.35 -6.81 10.83
CA TYR A 635 -16.48 -7.04 11.73
C TYR A 635 -17.34 -8.20 11.22
N THR A 636 -17.54 -9.22 12.07
CA THR A 636 -18.38 -10.38 11.75
C THR A 636 -19.41 -10.62 12.87
N VAL A 637 -20.66 -10.85 12.46
CA VAL A 637 -21.76 -11.08 13.43
C VAL A 637 -21.63 -12.40 14.17
N ASP A 638 -20.90 -13.37 13.60
CA ASP A 638 -20.71 -14.69 14.25
C ASP A 638 -19.67 -14.64 15.37
N PHE A 639 -18.73 -13.70 15.30
CA PHE A 639 -17.68 -13.47 16.30
C PHE A 639 -17.58 -11.96 16.61
N PRO A 640 -18.59 -11.37 17.26
CA PRO A 640 -18.70 -9.91 17.40
C PRO A 640 -17.68 -9.30 18.38
N HIS A 641 -17.03 -10.13 19.20
CA HIS A 641 -16.11 -9.68 20.23
C HIS A 641 -14.66 -9.74 19.75
N LEU A 642 -13.85 -8.88 20.31
CA LEU A 642 -12.41 -8.85 20.15
C LEU A 642 -11.81 -9.94 21.06
N GLU A 643 -10.87 -10.74 20.54
CA GLU A 643 -10.18 -11.79 21.30
C GLU A 643 -8.67 -11.53 21.30
N GLU A 644 -8.10 -11.26 22.49
CA GLU A 644 -6.66 -10.98 22.60
C GLU A 644 -5.76 -12.15 22.16
N SER A 645 -6.21 -13.41 22.34
CA SER A 645 -5.48 -14.58 21.86
C SER A 645 -5.36 -14.64 20.32
N LYS A 646 -6.21 -13.90 19.59
CA LYS A 646 -6.25 -13.81 18.13
C LYS A 646 -5.64 -12.52 17.58
N ARG A 647 -5.01 -11.71 18.43
CA ARG A 647 -4.30 -10.48 18.05
C ARG A 647 -3.00 -10.80 17.28
N LEU A 648 -3.12 -11.47 16.16
CA LEU A 648 -2.04 -11.90 15.28
C LEU A 648 -2.37 -11.50 13.83
N PRO A 649 -1.37 -11.15 13.00
CA PRO A 649 -1.60 -10.91 11.59
C PRO A 649 -2.10 -12.20 10.89
N THR A 650 -2.98 -12.05 9.94
CA THR A 650 -3.35 -13.14 9.02
C THR A 650 -2.29 -13.24 7.94
N ILE A 651 -1.65 -14.40 7.81
CA ILE A 651 -0.55 -14.62 6.86
C ILE A 651 -0.95 -15.71 5.87
N ILE A 652 -0.83 -15.39 4.59
CA ILE A 652 -1.01 -16.31 3.47
C ILE A 652 0.37 -16.65 2.93
N VAL A 653 0.83 -17.87 3.20
CA VAL A 653 2.10 -18.39 2.70
C VAL A 653 1.83 -19.22 1.46
N PRO A 654 2.49 -18.96 0.33
CA PRO A 654 2.39 -19.80 -0.84
C PRO A 654 2.87 -21.23 -0.53
N SER A 655 2.14 -22.26 -1.00
CA SER A 655 2.53 -23.65 -0.75
C SER A 655 3.76 -23.99 -1.59
N SER A 656 4.79 -24.56 -0.97
CA SER A 656 6.05 -24.98 -1.58
C SER A 656 5.92 -26.13 -2.62
N THR A 657 4.73 -26.68 -2.82
CA THR A 657 4.49 -27.85 -3.69
C THR A 657 4.20 -27.50 -5.14
N VAL A 658 4.42 -26.25 -5.55
CA VAL A 658 4.07 -25.87 -6.91
C VAL A 658 5.28 -25.40 -7.69
N ASN A 659 5.95 -26.35 -8.32
CA ASN A 659 6.67 -26.14 -9.57
C ASN A 659 5.64 -25.80 -10.67
N GLY A 660 5.40 -24.56 -10.93
CA GLY A 660 4.49 -24.29 -12.01
C GLY A 660 4.19 -22.83 -12.19
N THR A 661 4.78 -22.37 -13.19
CA THR A 661 4.32 -21.22 -13.92
C THR A 661 2.97 -21.46 -14.54
N TRP A 662 2.33 -20.39 -14.92
CA TRP A 662 1.12 -20.37 -15.71
C TRP A 662 1.14 -21.38 -16.88
N SER A 663 2.30 -21.57 -17.53
CA SER A 663 2.46 -22.46 -18.70
C SER A 663 2.48 -23.96 -18.37
N SER A 664 2.93 -24.37 -17.19
CA SER A 664 3.04 -25.80 -16.84
C SER A 664 1.74 -26.42 -16.32
N ARG A 665 0.81 -25.62 -15.81
CA ARG A 665 -0.45 -26.11 -15.23
C ARG A 665 -1.53 -26.49 -16.21
N GLN A 666 -1.50 -25.92 -17.40
CA GLN A 666 -2.56 -26.10 -18.39
C GLN A 666 -2.33 -27.26 -19.36
N LEU A 667 -1.17 -27.89 -19.33
CA LEU A 667 -0.97 -29.15 -20.02
C LEU A 667 -1.69 -30.33 -19.35
N HIS A 668 -2.14 -30.16 -18.11
CA HIS A 668 -2.97 -31.14 -17.40
C HIS A 668 -4.33 -30.50 -17.08
N LYS A 669 -5.38 -30.98 -17.72
CA LYS A 669 -6.81 -30.65 -17.62
C LYS A 669 -7.37 -30.57 -16.18
N GLN A 670 -6.79 -29.78 -15.28
CA GLN A 670 -7.30 -29.54 -13.94
C GLN A 670 -7.60 -28.06 -13.74
N PRO A 671 -8.73 -27.73 -13.07
CA PRO A 671 -9.04 -26.35 -12.71
C PRO A 671 -7.90 -25.69 -11.95
N MET A 672 -7.64 -24.41 -12.17
CA MET A 672 -6.50 -23.66 -11.58
C MET A 672 -6.48 -23.65 -10.05
N TYR A 673 -7.51 -24.11 -9.39
CA TYR A 673 -7.61 -24.17 -7.92
C TYR A 673 -8.40 -25.39 -7.48
N GLN A 674 -7.73 -26.48 -7.10
CA GLN A 674 -8.30 -27.41 -6.13
C GLN A 674 -7.89 -26.95 -4.74
N ASP A 675 -8.91 -26.54 -3.97
CA ASP A 675 -8.75 -25.97 -2.66
C ASP A 675 -8.20 -26.95 -1.63
N GLY A 676 -6.98 -26.71 -1.20
CA GLY A 676 -6.49 -27.20 0.06
C GLY A 676 -5.97 -26.04 0.88
N ILE A 677 -6.84 -25.38 1.65
CA ILE A 677 -6.42 -24.41 2.65
C ILE A 677 -6.09 -25.14 3.93
N LYS A 678 -4.82 -25.21 4.33
CA LYS A 678 -4.44 -25.63 5.68
C LYS A 678 -4.30 -24.41 6.58
N LEU A 679 -5.16 -24.35 7.57
CA LEU A 679 -5.12 -23.35 8.64
C LEU A 679 -4.15 -23.84 9.73
N CYS A 680 -3.08 -23.12 9.99
CA CYS A 680 -2.26 -23.27 11.18
C CYS A 680 -2.18 -21.93 11.89
N HIS A 681 -2.86 -21.77 13.01
CA HIS A 681 -2.75 -20.64 13.93
C HIS A 681 -2.60 -19.26 13.21
N ASN A 682 -3.65 -18.82 12.53
CA ASN A 682 -3.70 -17.59 11.72
C ASN A 682 -2.78 -17.58 10.47
N THR A 683 -2.15 -18.68 10.14
CA THR A 683 -1.44 -18.83 8.86
C THR A 683 -2.29 -19.64 7.89
N ILE A 684 -2.54 -19.10 6.71
CA ILE A 684 -3.27 -19.78 5.65
C ILE A 684 -2.26 -20.33 4.65
N HIS A 685 -2.18 -21.65 4.54
CA HIS A 685 -1.46 -22.31 3.45
C HIS A 685 -2.45 -22.58 2.33
N ILE A 686 -2.27 -21.95 1.19
CA ILE A 686 -3.05 -22.24 -0.01
C ILE A 686 -2.37 -23.42 -0.70
N ASN A 687 -2.93 -24.62 -0.53
CA ASN A 687 -2.58 -25.75 -1.38
C ASN A 687 -3.27 -25.55 -2.73
N ARG A 688 -2.55 -25.79 -3.77
CA ARG A 688 -3.03 -25.72 -5.16
C ARG A 688 -3.85 -26.92 -5.56
#